data_655de38b0e1d9f84939cc88adda86ba9
#
_entry.id   655de38b0e1d9f84939cc88adda86ba9
#
_cell.length_a   1.000
_cell.length_b   1.000
_cell.length_c   1.000
_cell.angle_alpha   90.00
_cell.angle_beta   90.00
_cell.angle_gamma   90.00
#
_symmetry.space_group_name_H-M   'P 1'
#
loop_
_entity.id
_entity.type
_entity.pdbx_description
1 polymer ?
#
loop_
_entity_poly.entity_id
_entity_poly.type
_entity_poly.pdbx_seq_one_letter_code
_entity_poly.pdbx_strand_id
1 'polypeptide(L)'
;MLFLCFISKAQPAQRYERLSTASGLSQSTINKIIQDRRGFLWFATADGLNRYDGHSFVIYRHDPGDANTLSGSDIPTITEDADGNIWAAARSSGLNKIDLKTGKITRFTQGMKGIDFSSLTISSLIQVDKHRIFATAVGVGLLAFDSKTNKFLPNESEVRHPLVKDAVRIYKHSNGSIWLGTKSGQLISYGGNHVFIPFDFSGKSMSSTYRVRALFETKNGDILVGTEGKGLFRFNPQNQRFTNVFFASQDPLSRQNIVSSLVRDALGNLWIGTDNGVYTLKGEDFAHPHHIPSNPDPELGISSFSVMSMFTDSNRNTWIGTWEAGLNISFFQKSRFSVLRYKPNTFQGLLSNKVTSLSAGNDQGVWLGSNVGLSFFNHKTGHIKHLVNEAVANKLNVTNGFDVNLLQALPDGSVWVAAWGKGLFHFTPPNDLKSYPYRLDEAGMKWTSLFLDQNRLLLGSQTKGIFAFDLTSKAFYNPFGEFSEQELKNKNINSILKSRDGRIWVGTTMQGLYIYNPKTGKVDHQVRTTAVNSLKYNHITCIKQDRQGRIWVLTNGGGLHLYLGESKGFRVFTVADGLGSNTLRGMEEDKKGDLWLTTNGGISKMDAQTFKFVNYDDADGLQGKEFIITAHAKNKQGWLFFGGVNGLNYLKSDSLRMRLDVPHVYLTGLKIFNKSVSVGAPNSPLTSDLPDLKTLVLQPEQSVFSLDFVAIEYQRPKNNRYAYMLEGFDEDWNYVGTQRTATYTNLSPGTYTFKVKATNSDGVWGENPVELQIEVLPPWYRTWWAYLLYFISLVGVVYVFMREIQIRESFRTDLRLKE
;
A
#
# COMPACT_ATOMS: atom_id res chain seq x y z
N MET A 1 -36.08 22.82 27.19
CA MET A 1 -35.69 22.41 25.84
C MET A 1 -34.39 21.63 25.98
N LEU A 2 -34.48 20.29 26.15
CA LEU A 2 -33.34 19.41 26.31
C LEU A 2 -32.72 19.16 24.94
N PHE A 3 -31.51 19.68 24.73
CA PHE A 3 -30.67 19.28 23.56
C PHE A 3 -30.07 17.89 23.82
N LEU A 4 -30.67 16.88 23.26
CA LEU A 4 -30.06 15.56 23.10
C LEU A 4 -28.88 15.69 22.10
N CYS A 5 -27.66 15.87 22.61
CA CYS A 5 -26.44 15.71 21.82
C CYS A 5 -26.30 14.23 21.42
N PHE A 6 -26.60 13.89 20.18
CA PHE A 6 -26.23 12.64 19.57
C PHE A 6 -24.68 12.58 19.52
N ILE A 7 -24.09 11.74 20.34
CA ILE A 7 -22.66 11.43 20.31
C ILE A 7 -22.44 10.56 19.06
N SER A 8 -22.18 11.20 17.93
CA SER A 8 -21.62 10.51 16.77
C SER A 8 -20.21 10.08 17.12
N LYS A 9 -19.97 8.78 17.27
CA LYS A 9 -18.62 8.22 17.31
C LYS A 9 -17.95 8.59 15.98
N ALA A 10 -16.97 9.48 16.03
CA ALA A 10 -16.13 9.76 14.87
C ALA A 10 -15.51 8.43 14.40
N GLN A 11 -15.91 7.93 13.25
CA GLN A 11 -15.19 6.84 12.59
C GLN A 11 -13.78 7.36 12.29
N PRO A 12 -12.72 6.53 12.47
CA PRO A 12 -11.38 6.92 12.05
C PRO A 12 -11.42 7.30 10.58
N ALA A 13 -10.82 8.42 10.22
CA ALA A 13 -10.77 8.93 8.86
C ALA A 13 -10.19 7.82 7.95
N GLN A 14 -10.92 7.47 6.90
CA GLN A 14 -10.51 6.46 5.92
C GLN A 14 -9.63 7.15 4.88
N ARG A 15 -8.34 6.85 4.87
CA ARG A 15 -7.42 7.37 3.85
C ARG A 15 -7.61 6.64 2.53
N TYR A 16 -7.71 7.38 1.43
CA TYR A 16 -7.76 6.86 0.08
C TYR A 16 -6.36 6.91 -0.55
N GLU A 17 -5.83 5.77 -0.98
CA GLU A 17 -4.66 5.78 -1.84
C GLU A 17 -5.05 6.18 -3.26
N ARG A 18 -4.17 6.89 -3.97
CA ARG A 18 -4.46 7.46 -5.29
C ARG A 18 -3.44 7.00 -6.32
N LEU A 19 -3.93 6.52 -7.47
CA LEU A 19 -3.12 6.20 -8.63
C LEU A 19 -3.56 7.07 -9.82
N SER A 20 -2.58 7.64 -10.51
CA SER A 20 -2.80 8.53 -11.64
C SER A 20 -1.79 8.25 -12.77
N THR A 21 -1.73 9.09 -13.77
CA THR A 21 -0.70 9.03 -14.83
C THR A 21 0.72 9.14 -14.26
N ALA A 22 0.92 9.87 -13.17
CA ALA A 22 2.21 9.90 -12.45
C ALA A 22 2.61 8.53 -11.85
N SER A 23 1.64 7.64 -11.63
CA SER A 23 1.87 6.27 -11.17
C SER A 23 2.05 5.27 -12.33
N GLY A 24 2.01 5.72 -13.59
CA GLY A 24 2.15 4.88 -14.79
C GLY A 24 0.83 4.49 -15.48
N LEU A 25 -0.32 4.98 -15.01
CA LEU A 25 -1.60 4.80 -15.69
C LEU A 25 -1.61 5.53 -17.04
N SER A 26 -2.20 4.95 -18.07
CA SER A 26 -2.21 5.54 -19.42
C SER A 26 -2.98 6.86 -19.49
N GLN A 27 -4.11 6.96 -18.76
CA GLN A 27 -4.98 8.14 -18.73
C GLN A 27 -5.84 8.14 -17.47
N SER A 28 -6.22 9.33 -16.97
CA SER A 28 -6.87 9.47 -15.65
C SER A 28 -8.40 9.30 -15.65
N THR A 29 -9.05 9.12 -16.81
CA THR A 29 -10.49 8.80 -16.89
C THR A 29 -10.68 7.28 -16.88
N ILE A 30 -11.33 6.75 -15.84
CA ILE A 30 -11.50 5.31 -15.63
C ILE A 30 -12.93 4.89 -15.93
N ASN A 31 -13.14 4.33 -17.11
CA ASN A 31 -14.47 3.96 -17.61
C ASN A 31 -15.01 2.68 -16.95
N LYS A 32 -14.15 1.66 -16.75
CA LYS A 32 -14.52 0.36 -16.15
C LYS A 32 -13.34 -0.27 -15.42
N ILE A 33 -13.64 -0.95 -14.32
CA ILE A 33 -12.67 -1.72 -13.51
C ILE A 33 -13.16 -3.14 -13.42
N ILE A 34 -12.27 -4.13 -13.65
CA ILE A 34 -12.49 -5.54 -13.35
C ILE A 34 -11.23 -6.15 -12.75
N GLN A 35 -11.37 -7.30 -12.11
CA GLN A 35 -10.27 -8.18 -11.73
C GLN A 35 -10.39 -9.48 -12.51
N ASP A 36 -9.32 -9.95 -13.13
CA ASP A 36 -9.30 -11.25 -13.80
C ASP A 36 -9.14 -12.39 -12.79
N ARG A 37 -9.36 -13.63 -13.24
CA ARG A 37 -9.26 -14.83 -12.38
C ARG A 37 -7.86 -15.10 -11.82
N ARG A 38 -6.81 -14.51 -12.41
CA ARG A 38 -5.43 -14.56 -11.91
C ARG A 38 -5.19 -13.53 -10.81
N GLY A 39 -6.12 -12.59 -10.64
CA GLY A 39 -6.05 -11.54 -9.64
C GLY A 39 -5.52 -10.20 -10.13
N PHE A 40 -5.09 -10.07 -11.41
CA PHE A 40 -4.69 -8.77 -11.98
C PHE A 40 -5.89 -7.85 -12.14
N LEU A 41 -5.68 -6.57 -11.87
CA LEU A 41 -6.70 -5.55 -12.11
C LEU A 41 -6.56 -4.97 -13.51
N TRP A 42 -7.72 -4.73 -14.13
CA TRP A 42 -7.81 -4.16 -15.46
C TRP A 42 -8.61 -2.87 -15.42
N PHE A 43 -8.04 -1.82 -16.00
CA PHE A 43 -8.64 -0.49 -16.04
C PHE A 43 -8.84 -0.06 -17.49
N ALA A 44 -10.10 0.05 -17.90
CA ALA A 44 -10.49 0.62 -19.18
C ALA A 44 -10.44 2.14 -19.07
N THR A 45 -9.67 2.79 -19.92
CA THR A 45 -9.48 4.24 -19.91
C THR A 45 -9.81 4.89 -21.27
N ALA A 46 -9.80 6.20 -21.33
CA ALA A 46 -9.97 6.92 -22.60
C ALA A 46 -8.71 6.88 -23.50
N ASP A 47 -7.57 6.31 -23.03
CA ASP A 47 -6.36 6.12 -23.82
C ASP A 47 -5.68 4.76 -23.50
N GLY A 48 -6.36 3.70 -23.80
CA GLY A 48 -5.89 2.32 -23.67
C GLY A 48 -6.51 1.54 -22.53
N LEU A 49 -6.16 0.25 -22.52
CA LEU A 49 -6.50 -0.71 -21.49
C LEU A 49 -5.25 -0.97 -20.65
N ASN A 50 -5.37 -0.89 -19.34
CA ASN A 50 -4.26 -1.03 -18.40
C ASN A 50 -4.45 -2.31 -17.56
N ARG A 51 -3.43 -3.19 -17.51
CA ARG A 51 -3.33 -4.30 -16.56
C ARG A 51 -2.38 -3.91 -15.45
N TYR A 52 -2.79 -4.09 -14.20
CA TYR A 52 -2.05 -3.69 -13.00
C TYR A 52 -1.77 -4.88 -12.09
N ASP A 53 -0.52 -5.02 -11.65
CA ASP A 53 -0.03 -6.11 -10.82
C ASP A 53 0.21 -5.73 -9.34
N GLY A 54 -0.14 -4.50 -8.95
CA GLY A 54 0.19 -3.90 -7.66
C GLY A 54 1.43 -3.01 -7.69
N HIS A 55 2.29 -3.13 -8.70
CA HIS A 55 3.54 -2.36 -8.84
C HIS A 55 3.60 -1.54 -10.12
N SER A 56 3.19 -2.11 -11.23
CA SER A 56 3.36 -1.54 -12.56
C SER A 56 2.13 -1.75 -13.45
N PHE A 57 2.00 -0.89 -14.45
CA PHE A 57 0.96 -1.00 -15.47
C PHE A 57 1.54 -1.56 -16.76
N VAL A 58 0.85 -2.54 -17.34
CA VAL A 58 1.03 -2.96 -18.73
C VAL A 58 -0.10 -2.33 -19.54
N ILE A 59 0.27 -1.53 -20.55
CA ILE A 59 -0.68 -0.72 -21.31
C ILE A 59 -0.88 -1.31 -22.71
N TYR A 60 -2.14 -1.57 -23.09
CA TYR A 60 -2.58 -1.99 -24.40
C TYR A 60 -3.19 -0.78 -25.13
N ARG A 61 -2.60 -0.37 -26.25
CA ARG A 61 -3.08 0.73 -27.09
C ARG A 61 -3.29 0.28 -28.54
N HIS A 62 -3.93 1.12 -29.32
CA HIS A 62 -4.00 0.96 -30.77
C HIS A 62 -2.70 1.41 -31.41
N ASP A 63 -2.16 0.56 -32.28
CA ASP A 63 -1.09 0.89 -33.22
C ASP A 63 -1.59 0.57 -34.64
N PRO A 64 -1.71 1.57 -35.53
CA PRO A 64 -2.15 1.33 -36.92
C PRO A 64 -1.20 0.41 -37.71
N GLY A 65 0.09 0.38 -37.36
CA GLY A 65 1.12 -0.43 -37.99
C GLY A 65 1.17 -1.89 -37.55
N ASP A 66 0.52 -2.21 -36.42
CA ASP A 66 0.51 -3.54 -35.82
C ASP A 66 -0.91 -4.10 -35.70
N ALA A 67 -1.22 -5.15 -36.44
CA ALA A 67 -2.51 -5.83 -36.42
C ALA A 67 -2.78 -6.56 -35.11
N ASN A 68 -1.74 -6.87 -34.30
CA ASN A 68 -1.88 -7.52 -32.97
C ASN A 68 -2.02 -6.51 -31.82
N THR A 69 -2.57 -5.34 -32.08
CA THR A 69 -2.92 -4.34 -31.05
C THR A 69 -4.44 -4.10 -31.02
N LEU A 70 -4.93 -3.24 -30.12
CA LEU A 70 -6.35 -2.91 -30.03
C LEU A 70 -6.84 -2.21 -31.32
N SER A 71 -8.13 -2.29 -31.61
CA SER A 71 -8.75 -1.59 -32.76
C SER A 71 -8.88 -0.09 -32.53
N GLY A 72 -8.82 0.38 -31.27
CA GLY A 72 -8.87 1.78 -30.86
C GLY A 72 -8.45 1.90 -29.39
N SER A 73 -8.07 3.10 -28.95
CA SER A 73 -7.55 3.33 -27.61
C SER A 73 -8.59 3.81 -26.58
N ASP A 74 -9.72 4.40 -26.99
CA ASP A 74 -10.79 4.76 -26.03
C ASP A 74 -11.65 3.53 -25.69
N ILE A 75 -11.49 3.01 -24.48
CA ILE A 75 -12.12 1.76 -24.02
C ILE A 75 -13.24 2.05 -23.01
N PRO A 76 -14.52 2.06 -23.44
CA PRO A 76 -15.66 2.33 -22.55
C PRO A 76 -16.01 1.17 -21.62
N THR A 77 -15.75 -0.08 -22.01
CA THR A 77 -16.15 -1.24 -21.20
C THR A 77 -15.30 -2.47 -21.51
N ILE A 78 -15.14 -3.33 -20.52
CA ILE A 78 -14.41 -4.60 -20.60
C ILE A 78 -15.13 -5.69 -19.82
N THR A 79 -14.86 -6.96 -20.16
CA THR A 79 -15.28 -8.15 -19.39
C THR A 79 -14.27 -9.29 -19.60
N GLU A 80 -14.20 -10.23 -18.68
CA GLU A 80 -13.45 -11.48 -18.81
C GLU A 80 -14.37 -12.59 -19.27
N ASP A 81 -13.92 -13.49 -20.16
CA ASP A 81 -14.68 -14.68 -20.55
C ASP A 81 -14.32 -15.92 -19.70
N ALA A 82 -15.07 -17.03 -19.91
CA ALA A 82 -14.88 -18.25 -19.15
C ALA A 82 -13.51 -18.92 -19.34
N ASP A 83 -12.81 -18.62 -20.42
CA ASP A 83 -11.47 -19.15 -20.71
C ASP A 83 -10.35 -18.24 -20.20
N GLY A 84 -10.69 -17.07 -19.61
CA GLY A 84 -9.77 -16.08 -19.04
C GLY A 84 -9.30 -15.03 -20.04
N ASN A 85 -9.96 -14.88 -21.18
CA ASN A 85 -9.60 -13.83 -22.14
C ASN A 85 -10.32 -12.52 -21.79
N ILE A 86 -9.69 -11.39 -22.11
CA ILE A 86 -10.28 -10.08 -21.88
C ILE A 86 -10.95 -9.58 -23.16
N TRP A 87 -12.21 -9.24 -23.05
CA TRP A 87 -13.00 -8.60 -24.10
C TRP A 87 -13.06 -7.12 -23.84
N ALA A 88 -12.62 -6.31 -24.80
CA ALA A 88 -12.53 -4.86 -24.68
C ALA A 88 -13.24 -4.19 -25.86
N ALA A 89 -14.25 -3.40 -25.57
CA ALA A 89 -14.89 -2.54 -26.58
C ALA A 89 -14.02 -1.30 -26.80
N ALA A 90 -13.79 -0.94 -28.05
CA ALA A 90 -13.16 0.33 -28.43
C ALA A 90 -14.21 1.26 -29.04
N ARG A 91 -14.30 2.51 -28.54
CA ARG A 91 -15.31 3.48 -28.98
C ARG A 91 -15.17 3.76 -30.47
N SER A 92 -16.25 3.56 -31.22
CA SER A 92 -16.30 3.72 -32.67
C SER A 92 -15.16 3.01 -33.41
N SER A 93 -14.73 1.83 -32.91
CA SER A 93 -13.61 1.04 -33.46
C SER A 93 -13.83 -0.46 -33.31
N GLY A 94 -14.97 -0.90 -32.79
CA GLY A 94 -15.36 -2.30 -32.67
C GLY A 94 -15.08 -2.95 -31.33
N LEU A 95 -14.91 -4.28 -31.37
CA LEU A 95 -14.70 -5.13 -30.20
C LEU A 95 -13.35 -5.89 -30.36
N ASN A 96 -12.65 -6.08 -29.27
CA ASN A 96 -11.38 -6.80 -29.21
C ASN A 96 -11.47 -7.96 -28.23
N LYS A 97 -10.87 -9.09 -28.55
CA LYS A 97 -10.61 -10.20 -27.63
C LYS A 97 -9.09 -10.33 -27.46
N ILE A 98 -8.61 -10.22 -26.26
CA ILE A 98 -7.22 -10.43 -25.88
C ILE A 98 -7.12 -11.83 -25.28
N ASP A 99 -6.48 -12.73 -26.00
CA ASP A 99 -6.14 -14.07 -25.52
C ASP A 99 -4.90 -13.96 -24.64
N LEU A 100 -5.10 -14.07 -23.33
CA LEU A 100 -4.01 -13.93 -22.35
C LEU A 100 -2.98 -15.08 -22.42
N LYS A 101 -3.35 -16.23 -22.98
CA LYS A 101 -2.43 -17.38 -23.12
C LYS A 101 -1.46 -17.19 -24.28
N THR A 102 -1.97 -16.69 -25.40
CA THR A 102 -1.19 -16.56 -26.65
C THR A 102 -0.71 -15.14 -26.90
N GLY A 103 -1.19 -14.15 -26.14
CA GLY A 103 -0.92 -12.73 -26.40
C GLY A 103 -1.59 -12.20 -27.67
N LYS A 104 -2.42 -13.00 -28.34
CA LYS A 104 -3.07 -12.63 -29.60
C LYS A 104 -4.28 -11.75 -29.35
N ILE A 105 -4.38 -10.67 -30.12
CA ILE A 105 -5.54 -9.78 -30.11
C ILE A 105 -6.38 -10.04 -31.38
N THR A 106 -7.64 -10.45 -31.19
CA THR A 106 -8.60 -10.61 -32.29
C THR A 106 -9.50 -9.40 -32.33
N ARG A 107 -9.52 -8.68 -33.48
CA ARG A 107 -10.35 -7.50 -33.71
C ARG A 107 -11.64 -7.89 -34.45
N PHE A 108 -12.80 -7.46 -33.93
CA PHE A 108 -14.12 -7.59 -34.55
C PHE A 108 -14.48 -6.20 -35.10
N THR A 109 -14.03 -5.88 -36.31
CA THR A 109 -14.21 -4.59 -36.98
C THR A 109 -15.09 -4.71 -38.22
N GLN A 110 -15.15 -5.89 -38.82
CA GLN A 110 -15.99 -6.15 -40.01
C GLN A 110 -17.39 -6.54 -39.60
N GLY A 111 -18.36 -5.88 -40.19
CA GLY A 111 -19.78 -6.10 -39.90
C GLY A 111 -20.38 -7.29 -40.61
N MET A 112 -21.48 -7.81 -40.05
CA MET A 112 -22.34 -8.83 -40.68
C MET A 112 -23.79 -8.31 -40.68
N LYS A 113 -24.60 -8.71 -41.66
CA LYS A 113 -26.02 -8.26 -41.79
C LYS A 113 -26.20 -6.71 -41.79
N GLY A 114 -25.31 -5.96 -42.45
CA GLY A 114 -25.41 -4.50 -42.54
C GLY A 114 -25.09 -3.74 -41.26
N ILE A 115 -24.38 -4.35 -40.33
CA ILE A 115 -23.81 -3.69 -39.12
C ILE A 115 -22.31 -3.50 -39.36
N ASP A 116 -21.85 -2.28 -39.33
CA ASP A 116 -20.43 -1.95 -39.32
C ASP A 116 -19.94 -1.86 -37.90
N PHE A 117 -19.17 -2.86 -37.44
CA PHE A 117 -18.62 -2.89 -36.08
C PHE A 117 -17.58 -1.82 -35.82
N SER A 118 -16.91 -1.29 -36.87
CA SER A 118 -15.92 -0.23 -36.74
C SER A 118 -16.53 1.11 -36.32
N SER A 119 -17.84 1.31 -36.52
CA SER A 119 -18.57 2.52 -36.15
C SER A 119 -19.37 2.40 -34.85
N LEU A 120 -19.44 1.19 -34.24
CA LEU A 120 -20.27 0.93 -33.07
C LEU A 120 -19.72 1.53 -31.79
N THR A 121 -20.61 2.12 -31.00
CA THR A 121 -20.35 2.43 -29.59
C THR A 121 -20.95 1.36 -28.71
N ILE A 122 -20.15 0.35 -28.35
CA ILE A 122 -20.53 -0.67 -27.38
C ILE A 122 -20.41 -0.07 -25.97
N SER A 123 -21.51 -0.06 -25.22
CA SER A 123 -21.61 0.63 -23.95
C SER A 123 -21.58 -0.30 -22.72
N SER A 124 -21.85 -1.58 -22.92
CA SER A 124 -21.77 -2.59 -21.85
C SER A 124 -21.47 -3.98 -22.44
N LEU A 125 -20.68 -4.76 -21.73
CA LEU A 125 -20.29 -6.14 -22.05
C LEU A 125 -20.52 -7.01 -20.84
N ILE A 126 -21.01 -8.24 -21.06
CA ILE A 126 -21.15 -9.24 -20.02
C ILE A 126 -21.03 -10.67 -20.56
N GLN A 127 -20.40 -11.56 -19.82
CA GLN A 127 -20.45 -12.98 -20.05
C GLN A 127 -21.78 -13.56 -19.51
N VAL A 128 -22.57 -14.14 -20.39
CA VAL A 128 -23.88 -14.72 -20.05
C VAL A 128 -23.72 -16.16 -19.58
N ASP A 129 -22.97 -16.96 -20.34
CA ASP A 129 -22.66 -18.36 -20.01
C ASP A 129 -21.23 -18.72 -20.44
N LYS A 130 -20.90 -20.01 -20.46
CA LYS A 130 -19.53 -20.49 -20.75
C LYS A 130 -18.95 -19.95 -22.07
N HIS A 131 -19.77 -19.73 -23.08
CA HIS A 131 -19.28 -19.37 -24.43
C HIS A 131 -19.91 -18.10 -25.02
N ARG A 132 -20.92 -17.49 -24.37
CA ARG A 132 -21.62 -16.33 -24.92
C ARG A 132 -21.28 -15.04 -24.18
N ILE A 133 -20.88 -14.04 -24.98
CA ILE A 133 -20.70 -12.65 -24.57
C ILE A 133 -21.81 -11.82 -25.17
N PHE A 134 -22.56 -11.11 -24.33
CA PHE A 134 -23.54 -10.13 -24.77
C PHE A 134 -22.97 -8.72 -24.69
N ALA A 135 -23.30 -7.91 -25.70
CA ALA A 135 -22.88 -6.51 -25.83
C ALA A 135 -24.09 -5.63 -26.14
N THR A 136 -24.21 -4.47 -25.47
CA THR A 136 -25.19 -3.46 -25.88
C THR A 136 -24.51 -2.43 -26.75
N ALA A 137 -25.06 -2.20 -27.95
CA ALA A 137 -24.59 -1.22 -28.92
C ALA A 137 -25.66 -0.15 -29.13
N VAL A 138 -25.33 1.10 -28.79
CA VAL A 138 -26.29 2.22 -28.84
C VAL A 138 -26.82 2.45 -30.27
N GLY A 139 -28.15 2.52 -30.44
CA GLY A 139 -28.80 2.66 -31.74
C GLY A 139 -28.92 1.36 -32.57
N VAL A 140 -28.30 0.29 -32.09
CA VAL A 140 -28.30 -1.03 -32.78
C VAL A 140 -29.05 -2.09 -31.98
N GLY A 141 -28.75 -2.24 -30.69
CA GLY A 141 -29.43 -3.21 -29.85
C GLY A 141 -28.49 -4.14 -29.10
N LEU A 142 -28.96 -5.38 -28.89
CA LEU A 142 -28.22 -6.43 -28.20
C LEU A 142 -27.46 -7.30 -29.23
N LEU A 143 -26.17 -7.44 -29.06
CA LEU A 143 -25.28 -8.26 -29.87
C LEU A 143 -24.79 -9.46 -29.07
N ALA A 144 -24.68 -10.62 -29.73
CA ALA A 144 -24.16 -11.85 -29.14
C ALA A 144 -22.91 -12.34 -29.87
N PHE A 145 -21.88 -12.77 -29.10
CA PHE A 145 -20.65 -13.31 -29.62
C PHE A 145 -20.35 -14.66 -28.96
N ASP A 146 -19.80 -15.59 -29.74
CA ASP A 146 -19.26 -16.85 -29.22
C ASP A 146 -17.77 -16.68 -28.91
N SER A 147 -17.40 -16.77 -27.62
CA SER A 147 -16.02 -16.57 -27.14
C SER A 147 -15.09 -17.72 -27.51
N LYS A 148 -15.59 -18.94 -27.78
CA LYS A 148 -14.80 -20.10 -28.16
C LYS A 148 -14.46 -20.09 -29.66
N THR A 149 -15.45 -19.83 -30.50
CA THR A 149 -15.27 -19.81 -31.95
C THR A 149 -14.83 -18.46 -32.50
N ASN A 150 -14.85 -17.43 -31.67
CA ASN A 150 -14.54 -16.03 -32.01
C ASN A 150 -15.46 -15.52 -33.15
N LYS A 151 -16.76 -15.86 -33.08
CA LYS A 151 -17.75 -15.48 -34.10
C LYS A 151 -18.88 -14.63 -33.50
N PHE A 152 -19.37 -13.70 -34.29
CA PHE A 152 -20.64 -13.01 -34.05
C PHE A 152 -21.78 -14.01 -34.26
N LEU A 153 -22.78 -13.98 -33.39
CA LEU A 153 -23.97 -14.84 -33.42
C LEU A 153 -25.20 -14.05 -33.90
N PRO A 154 -25.45 -13.95 -35.22
CA PRO A 154 -26.50 -13.09 -35.76
C PRO A 154 -27.93 -13.56 -35.39
N ASN A 155 -28.12 -14.86 -35.17
CA ASN A 155 -29.43 -15.41 -34.81
C ASN A 155 -29.78 -15.24 -33.31
N GLU A 156 -28.75 -14.98 -32.46
CA GLU A 156 -28.90 -14.71 -31.02
C GLU A 156 -28.81 -13.20 -30.70
N SER A 157 -28.61 -12.38 -31.73
CA SER A 157 -28.47 -10.92 -31.58
C SER A 157 -29.81 -10.23 -31.91
N GLU A 158 -30.19 -9.27 -31.07
CA GLU A 158 -31.42 -8.49 -31.22
C GLU A 158 -31.11 -7.14 -31.88
N VAL A 159 -30.85 -7.19 -33.17
CA VAL A 159 -30.47 -5.99 -33.95
C VAL A 159 -31.70 -5.18 -34.32
N ARG A 160 -31.68 -3.87 -33.98
CA ARG A 160 -32.73 -2.92 -34.30
C ARG A 160 -34.14 -3.29 -33.73
N HIS A 161 -34.18 -4.20 -32.75
CA HIS A 161 -35.44 -4.51 -32.07
C HIS A 161 -35.93 -3.27 -31.31
N PRO A 162 -37.21 -2.84 -31.48
CA PRO A 162 -37.67 -1.54 -30.96
C PRO A 162 -37.44 -1.32 -29.46
N LEU A 163 -37.58 -2.36 -28.64
CA LEU A 163 -37.42 -2.27 -27.19
C LEU A 163 -35.93 -2.16 -26.74
N VAL A 164 -35.00 -2.76 -27.48
CA VAL A 164 -33.60 -2.84 -27.03
C VAL A 164 -32.59 -2.03 -27.85
N LYS A 165 -33.04 -1.37 -28.95
CA LYS A 165 -32.16 -0.53 -29.79
C LYS A 165 -31.41 0.55 -29.00
N ASP A 166 -32.01 1.02 -27.91
CA ASP A 166 -31.48 2.05 -27.03
C ASP A 166 -30.84 1.49 -25.74
N ALA A 167 -30.61 0.16 -25.64
CA ALA A 167 -29.98 -0.47 -24.50
C ALA A 167 -28.54 0.07 -24.31
N VAL A 168 -28.21 0.46 -23.07
CA VAL A 168 -26.91 1.04 -22.70
C VAL A 168 -26.25 0.30 -21.55
N ARG A 169 -26.99 -0.49 -20.79
CA ARG A 169 -26.47 -1.31 -19.69
C ARG A 169 -27.06 -2.69 -19.77
N ILE A 170 -26.25 -3.66 -19.42
CA ILE A 170 -26.65 -5.07 -19.27
C ILE A 170 -26.17 -5.60 -17.92
N TYR A 171 -27.01 -6.38 -17.28
CA TYR A 171 -26.75 -6.98 -15.98
C TYR A 171 -27.28 -8.41 -15.94
N LYS A 172 -26.49 -9.34 -15.41
CA LYS A 172 -26.90 -10.73 -15.16
C LYS A 172 -27.26 -10.87 -13.68
N HIS A 173 -28.52 -11.17 -13.42
CA HIS A 173 -29.03 -11.41 -12.09
C HIS A 173 -28.58 -12.79 -11.57
N SER A 174 -28.52 -12.97 -10.25
CA SER A 174 -28.09 -14.22 -9.61
C SER A 174 -28.95 -15.45 -9.99
N ASN A 175 -30.22 -15.25 -10.33
CA ASN A 175 -31.12 -16.29 -10.83
C ASN A 175 -30.89 -16.63 -12.32
N GLY A 176 -29.92 -16.00 -13.00
CA GLY A 176 -29.59 -16.22 -14.40
C GLY A 176 -30.33 -15.32 -15.39
N SER A 177 -31.38 -14.57 -14.99
CA SER A 177 -32.05 -13.61 -15.87
C SER A 177 -31.16 -12.44 -16.28
N ILE A 178 -31.39 -11.91 -17.49
CA ILE A 178 -30.64 -10.78 -18.03
C ILE A 178 -31.53 -9.54 -17.98
N TRP A 179 -30.94 -8.44 -17.49
CA TRP A 179 -31.62 -7.15 -17.38
C TRP A 179 -30.91 -6.09 -18.21
N LEU A 180 -31.67 -5.30 -18.94
CA LEU A 180 -31.19 -4.23 -19.80
C LEU A 180 -31.69 -2.89 -19.28
N GLY A 181 -30.84 -1.90 -19.20
CA GLY A 181 -31.18 -0.51 -18.97
C GLY A 181 -31.05 0.29 -20.25
N THR A 182 -32.03 1.17 -20.56
CA THR A 182 -32.06 1.92 -21.82
C THR A 182 -31.65 3.38 -21.63
N LYS A 183 -31.28 4.04 -22.73
CA LYS A 183 -31.07 5.49 -22.81
C LYS A 183 -32.37 6.26 -22.54
N SER A 184 -33.52 5.69 -22.92
CA SER A 184 -34.84 6.27 -22.70
C SER A 184 -35.41 6.08 -21.29
N GLY A 185 -34.67 5.41 -20.38
CA GLY A 185 -35.07 5.22 -18.97
C GLY A 185 -36.01 4.05 -18.75
N GLN A 186 -35.89 2.98 -19.51
CA GLN A 186 -36.61 1.74 -19.27
C GLN A 186 -35.69 0.67 -18.69
N LEU A 187 -36.24 -0.16 -17.85
CA LEU A 187 -35.67 -1.44 -17.40
C LEU A 187 -36.36 -2.57 -18.17
N ILE A 188 -35.58 -3.45 -18.79
CA ILE A 188 -36.10 -4.53 -19.63
C ILE A 188 -35.58 -5.86 -19.12
N SER A 189 -36.47 -6.81 -18.86
CA SER A 189 -36.12 -8.22 -18.58
C SER A 189 -36.03 -8.99 -19.90
N TYR A 190 -34.91 -9.71 -20.09
CA TYR A 190 -34.74 -10.64 -21.22
C TYR A 190 -34.80 -12.08 -20.72
N GLY A 191 -35.87 -12.77 -21.16
CA GLY A 191 -36.17 -14.17 -20.78
C GLY A 191 -35.58 -15.22 -21.71
N GLY A 192 -34.74 -14.82 -22.71
CA GLY A 192 -34.32 -15.68 -23.82
C GLY A 192 -35.39 -15.78 -24.90
N ASN A 193 -35.09 -16.48 -26.02
CA ASN A 193 -36.01 -16.69 -27.15
C ASN A 193 -36.74 -15.42 -27.63
N HIS A 194 -36.03 -14.30 -27.68
CA HIS A 194 -36.54 -13.00 -28.15
C HIS A 194 -37.66 -12.39 -27.29
N VAL A 195 -37.89 -12.84 -26.07
CA VAL A 195 -38.92 -12.31 -25.19
C VAL A 195 -38.36 -11.17 -24.33
N PHE A 196 -38.89 -9.95 -24.51
CA PHE A 196 -38.54 -8.73 -23.76
C PHE A 196 -39.75 -8.20 -23.01
N ILE A 197 -39.59 -7.95 -21.72
CA ILE A 197 -40.65 -7.37 -20.88
C ILE A 197 -40.13 -6.00 -20.38
N PRO A 198 -40.66 -4.86 -20.91
CA PRO A 198 -40.27 -3.54 -20.47
C PRO A 198 -41.02 -3.13 -19.20
N PHE A 199 -40.31 -2.45 -18.32
CA PHE A 199 -40.79 -1.80 -17.11
C PHE A 199 -40.41 -0.32 -17.13
N ASP A 200 -41.39 0.57 -16.99
CA ASP A 200 -41.21 2.02 -17.02
C ASP A 200 -41.34 2.58 -15.60
N PHE A 201 -40.35 3.35 -15.17
CA PHE A 201 -40.34 4.00 -13.86
C PHE A 201 -40.71 5.49 -13.92
N SER A 202 -41.01 6.02 -15.11
CA SER A 202 -41.30 7.45 -15.30
C SER A 202 -42.77 7.82 -14.98
N GLY A 203 -43.67 6.84 -14.81
CA GLY A 203 -45.13 7.07 -14.50
C GLY A 203 -45.78 8.21 -15.28
N LYS A 204 -46.50 7.95 -16.31
CA LYS A 204 -47.42 8.85 -17.02
C LYS A 204 -46.88 10.26 -17.38
N SER A 205 -45.74 10.46 -17.97
CA SER A 205 -45.47 11.57 -18.85
C SER A 205 -44.05 11.52 -19.42
N MET A 206 -43.94 11.21 -20.67
CA MET A 206 -42.65 11.05 -21.40
C MET A 206 -42.05 12.41 -21.80
N SER A 207 -41.82 13.34 -20.89
CA SER A 207 -41.14 14.59 -21.26
C SER A 207 -39.66 14.68 -20.87
N SER A 208 -39.11 13.68 -20.17
CA SER A 208 -37.70 13.67 -19.81
C SER A 208 -37.15 12.25 -19.76
N THR A 209 -36.22 11.95 -20.67
CA THR A 209 -35.54 10.66 -20.75
C THR A 209 -34.45 10.55 -19.69
N TYR A 210 -34.56 9.61 -18.77
CA TYR A 210 -33.54 9.40 -17.71
C TYR A 210 -32.70 8.16 -18.03
N ARG A 211 -31.59 8.36 -18.73
CA ARG A 211 -30.66 7.27 -19.07
C ARG A 211 -30.32 6.42 -17.86
N VAL A 212 -30.44 5.09 -18.01
CA VAL A 212 -29.94 4.14 -17.01
C VAL A 212 -28.43 4.09 -17.09
N ARG A 213 -27.76 4.36 -15.95
CA ARG A 213 -26.32 4.40 -15.82
C ARG A 213 -25.72 3.21 -15.09
N ALA A 214 -26.47 2.64 -14.11
CA ALA A 214 -26.02 1.53 -13.29
C ALA A 214 -27.18 0.57 -13.01
N LEU A 215 -26.85 -0.75 -12.97
CA LEU A 215 -27.75 -1.82 -12.53
C LEU A 215 -27.00 -2.64 -11.48
N PHE A 216 -27.70 -3.01 -10.42
CA PHE A 216 -27.12 -3.79 -9.32
C PHE A 216 -28.21 -4.56 -8.58
N GLU A 217 -27.88 -5.77 -8.09
CA GLU A 217 -28.80 -6.62 -7.35
C GLU A 217 -28.69 -6.40 -5.85
N THR A 218 -29.82 -6.25 -5.16
CA THR A 218 -29.89 -6.22 -3.69
C THR A 218 -29.74 -7.63 -3.11
N LYS A 219 -29.57 -7.74 -1.80
CA LYS A 219 -29.51 -9.04 -1.11
C LYS A 219 -30.82 -9.85 -1.24
N ASN A 220 -31.95 -9.17 -1.45
CA ASN A 220 -33.27 -9.76 -1.56
C ASN A 220 -33.67 -10.07 -3.02
N GLY A 221 -32.78 -9.88 -4.00
CA GLY A 221 -33.05 -10.10 -5.41
C GLY A 221 -33.82 -8.95 -6.10
N ASP A 222 -34.00 -7.80 -5.46
CA ASP A 222 -34.50 -6.61 -6.15
C ASP A 222 -33.38 -5.97 -6.99
N ILE A 223 -33.74 -5.16 -7.98
CA ILE A 223 -32.77 -4.49 -8.87
C ILE A 223 -32.70 -3.01 -8.52
N LEU A 224 -31.49 -2.54 -8.21
CA LEU A 224 -31.20 -1.12 -8.09
C LEU A 224 -30.88 -0.55 -9.47
N VAL A 225 -31.53 0.57 -9.82
CA VAL A 225 -31.43 1.24 -11.10
C VAL A 225 -30.94 2.66 -10.86
N GLY A 226 -29.64 2.88 -11.14
CA GLY A 226 -29.01 4.20 -11.10
C GLY A 226 -29.29 4.98 -12.38
N THR A 227 -29.71 6.24 -12.24
CA THR A 227 -30.17 7.07 -13.36
C THR A 227 -29.32 8.33 -13.55
N GLU A 228 -29.43 8.94 -14.70
CA GLU A 228 -28.83 10.24 -15.04
C GLU A 228 -29.77 11.37 -14.61
N GLY A 229 -29.73 11.74 -13.29
CA GLY A 229 -30.45 12.92 -12.77
C GLY A 229 -31.70 12.64 -11.90
N LYS A 230 -32.16 11.36 -11.78
CA LYS A 230 -33.29 11.00 -10.89
C LYS A 230 -32.88 10.13 -9.71
N GLY A 231 -31.60 10.07 -9.40
CA GLY A 231 -31.10 9.29 -8.27
C GLY A 231 -31.17 7.77 -8.50
N LEU A 232 -31.49 7.04 -7.44
CA LEU A 232 -31.51 5.58 -7.41
C LEU A 232 -32.93 5.05 -7.18
N PHE A 233 -33.36 4.15 -8.03
CA PHE A 233 -34.62 3.42 -7.89
C PHE A 233 -34.35 1.96 -7.48
N ARG A 234 -35.26 1.40 -6.71
CA ARG A 234 -35.35 -0.01 -6.39
C ARG A 234 -36.57 -0.61 -7.14
N PHE A 235 -36.32 -1.60 -7.94
CA PHE A 235 -37.33 -2.36 -8.65
C PHE A 235 -37.48 -3.73 -8.01
N ASN A 236 -38.68 -4.09 -7.62
CA ASN A 236 -39.02 -5.41 -7.14
C ASN A 236 -39.63 -6.25 -8.27
N PRO A 237 -38.96 -7.34 -8.73
CA PRO A 237 -39.44 -8.13 -9.86
C PRO A 237 -40.77 -8.89 -9.60
N GLN A 238 -41.10 -9.18 -8.32
CA GLN A 238 -42.28 -9.94 -7.95
C GLN A 238 -43.57 -9.12 -8.07
N ASN A 239 -43.53 -7.87 -7.56
CA ASN A 239 -44.70 -6.97 -7.61
C ASN A 239 -44.64 -5.93 -8.74
N GLN A 240 -43.52 -5.92 -9.52
CA GLN A 240 -43.25 -5.06 -10.66
C GLN A 240 -43.34 -3.56 -10.34
N ARG A 241 -42.92 -3.16 -9.10
CA ARG A 241 -42.98 -1.76 -8.65
C ARG A 241 -41.61 -1.15 -8.50
N PHE A 242 -41.53 0.12 -8.93
CA PHE A 242 -40.40 1.00 -8.66
C PHE A 242 -40.63 1.83 -7.41
N THR A 243 -39.60 1.97 -6.59
CA THR A 243 -39.57 2.91 -5.47
C THR A 243 -38.29 3.73 -5.58
N ASN A 244 -38.36 5.06 -5.53
CA ASN A 244 -37.17 5.88 -5.40
C ASN A 244 -36.63 5.74 -3.98
N VAL A 245 -35.36 5.31 -3.86
CA VAL A 245 -34.74 5.00 -2.57
C VAL A 245 -33.62 5.96 -2.20
N PHE A 246 -33.11 6.75 -3.16
CA PHE A 246 -32.02 7.68 -2.90
C PHE A 246 -32.05 8.89 -3.83
N PHE A 247 -32.04 10.07 -3.22
CA PHE A 247 -31.75 11.35 -3.84
C PHE A 247 -30.66 12.06 -3.05
N ALA A 248 -29.60 12.49 -3.72
CA ALA A 248 -28.54 13.27 -3.08
C ALA A 248 -28.93 14.76 -2.96
N SER A 249 -29.86 15.24 -3.81
CA SER A 249 -30.35 16.61 -3.80
C SER A 249 -31.84 16.63 -4.19
N GLN A 250 -32.60 17.53 -3.57
CA GLN A 250 -34.01 17.81 -3.93
C GLN A 250 -34.18 18.53 -5.28
N ASP A 251 -33.09 19.16 -5.77
CA ASP A 251 -33.08 19.75 -7.11
C ASP A 251 -33.00 18.65 -8.18
N PRO A 252 -34.03 18.48 -9.03
CA PRO A 252 -34.04 17.45 -10.08
C PRO A 252 -32.96 17.60 -11.15
N LEU A 253 -32.41 18.81 -11.30
CA LEU A 253 -31.35 19.10 -12.26
C LEU A 253 -29.96 18.97 -11.66
N SER A 254 -29.87 18.65 -10.37
CA SER A 254 -28.60 18.53 -9.68
C SER A 254 -27.79 17.33 -10.20
N ARG A 255 -26.53 17.57 -10.54
CA ARG A 255 -25.55 16.52 -10.87
C ARG A 255 -25.37 15.50 -9.73
N GLN A 256 -25.68 15.87 -8.51
CA GLN A 256 -25.65 14.98 -7.34
C GLN A 256 -26.57 13.76 -7.50
N ASN A 257 -27.64 13.88 -8.31
CA ASN A 257 -28.59 12.82 -8.59
C ASN A 257 -28.19 11.91 -9.77
N ILE A 258 -27.00 12.09 -10.35
CA ILE A 258 -26.44 11.17 -11.36
C ILE A 258 -25.78 10.01 -10.63
N VAL A 259 -26.36 8.80 -10.74
CA VAL A 259 -25.83 7.58 -10.14
C VAL A 259 -25.18 6.73 -11.24
N SER A 260 -23.84 6.72 -11.26
CA SER A 260 -23.05 6.12 -12.35
C SER A 260 -22.54 4.71 -12.06
N SER A 261 -22.37 4.38 -10.78
CA SER A 261 -21.82 3.07 -10.37
C SER A 261 -22.35 2.64 -9.01
N LEU A 262 -22.53 1.34 -8.84
CA LEU A 262 -22.96 0.71 -7.59
C LEU A 262 -22.04 -0.47 -7.30
N VAL A 263 -21.61 -0.63 -6.06
CA VAL A 263 -20.82 -1.77 -5.61
C VAL A 263 -21.10 -2.08 -4.14
N ARG A 264 -20.95 -3.32 -3.75
CA ARG A 264 -21.02 -3.77 -2.36
C ARG A 264 -19.61 -4.02 -1.85
N ASP A 265 -19.25 -3.39 -0.73
CA ASP A 265 -17.98 -3.67 -0.09
C ASP A 265 -17.98 -5.02 0.64
N ALA A 266 -16.83 -5.42 1.12
CA ALA A 266 -16.65 -6.70 1.82
C ALA A 266 -17.35 -6.78 3.20
N LEU A 267 -17.78 -5.65 3.75
CA LEU A 267 -18.60 -5.57 4.98
C LEU A 267 -20.11 -5.66 4.67
N GLY A 268 -20.48 -5.68 3.38
CA GLY A 268 -21.85 -5.70 2.91
C GLY A 268 -22.48 -4.31 2.82
N ASN A 269 -21.72 -3.23 2.94
CA ASN A 269 -22.21 -1.87 2.74
C ASN A 269 -22.36 -1.59 1.24
N LEU A 270 -23.41 -0.86 0.88
CA LEU A 270 -23.62 -0.42 -0.49
C LEU A 270 -22.92 0.93 -0.71
N TRP A 271 -22.13 1.02 -1.78
CA TRP A 271 -21.48 2.24 -2.23
C TRP A 271 -22.15 2.75 -3.50
N ILE A 272 -22.50 4.02 -3.51
CA ILE A 272 -23.18 4.70 -4.61
C ILE A 272 -22.25 5.77 -5.17
N GLY A 273 -21.74 5.56 -6.38
CA GLY A 273 -20.91 6.52 -7.11
C GLY A 273 -21.76 7.52 -7.87
N THR A 274 -21.51 8.81 -7.66
CA THR A 274 -22.27 9.92 -8.23
C THR A 274 -21.35 10.97 -8.86
N ASP A 275 -21.93 11.98 -9.49
CA ASP A 275 -21.21 13.20 -9.92
C ASP A 275 -21.03 14.22 -8.77
N ASN A 276 -21.15 13.75 -7.52
CA ASN A 276 -20.86 14.53 -6.31
C ASN A 276 -20.07 13.68 -5.28
N GLY A 277 -19.20 12.80 -5.74
CA GLY A 277 -18.47 11.90 -4.89
C GLY A 277 -19.18 10.56 -4.67
N VAL A 278 -18.93 9.94 -3.51
CA VAL A 278 -19.45 8.63 -3.16
C VAL A 278 -20.37 8.74 -1.95
N TYR A 279 -21.49 8.00 -1.97
CA TYR A 279 -22.32 7.78 -0.80
C TYR A 279 -22.22 6.33 -0.35
N THR A 280 -22.09 6.10 0.95
CA THR A 280 -22.02 4.75 1.52
C THR A 280 -23.20 4.53 2.46
N LEU A 281 -23.80 3.35 2.36
CA LEU A 281 -24.94 2.91 3.16
C LEU A 281 -24.52 1.69 3.98
N LYS A 282 -24.81 1.70 5.26
CA LYS A 282 -24.60 0.51 6.10
C LYS A 282 -25.60 -0.57 5.71
N GLY A 283 -25.12 -1.63 5.08
CA GLY A 283 -26.02 -2.59 4.43
C GLY A 283 -26.78 -1.91 3.28
N GLU A 284 -28.10 -1.84 3.40
CA GLU A 284 -29.01 -1.16 2.47
C GLU A 284 -29.92 -0.16 3.22
N ASP A 285 -29.40 0.50 4.26
CA ASP A 285 -30.11 1.57 4.98
C ASP A 285 -30.04 2.88 4.19
N PHE A 286 -31.03 3.13 3.35
CA PHE A 286 -31.15 4.33 2.52
C PHE A 286 -31.53 5.59 3.31
N ALA A 287 -31.90 5.47 4.59
CA ALA A 287 -32.29 6.63 5.39
C ALA A 287 -31.06 7.43 5.88
N HIS A 288 -29.91 6.78 6.03
CA HIS A 288 -28.72 7.40 6.61
C HIS A 288 -27.48 7.25 5.71
N PRO A 289 -27.45 7.88 4.54
CA PRO A 289 -26.30 7.82 3.64
C PRO A 289 -25.16 8.66 4.20
N HIS A 290 -23.95 8.09 4.19
CA HIS A 290 -22.71 8.82 4.52
C HIS A 290 -22.04 9.32 3.25
N HIS A 291 -21.83 10.63 3.13
CA HIS A 291 -21.21 11.26 1.97
C HIS A 291 -19.69 11.33 2.09
N ILE A 292 -18.99 10.89 1.07
CA ILE A 292 -17.55 10.99 0.87
C ILE A 292 -17.32 12.00 -0.27
N PRO A 293 -16.97 13.25 0.04
CA PRO A 293 -16.82 14.29 -0.96
C PRO A 293 -15.51 14.16 -1.75
N SER A 294 -15.37 14.95 -2.80
CA SER A 294 -14.08 15.23 -3.41
C SER A 294 -13.27 16.15 -2.52
N ASN A 295 -12.01 15.80 -2.27
CA ASN A 295 -11.10 16.60 -1.46
C ASN A 295 -9.65 16.43 -1.95
N PRO A 296 -8.81 17.48 -2.02
CA PRO A 296 -7.38 17.37 -2.28
C PRO A 296 -6.65 16.50 -1.25
N ASP A 297 -7.08 16.55 0.02
CA ASP A 297 -6.56 15.68 1.09
C ASP A 297 -7.16 14.27 0.99
N PRO A 298 -6.35 13.22 0.78
CA PRO A 298 -6.84 11.84 0.67
C PRO A 298 -7.44 11.29 1.96
N GLU A 299 -7.28 11.96 3.10
CA GLU A 299 -7.92 11.57 4.37
C GLU A 299 -9.35 12.14 4.52
N LEU A 300 -9.70 13.14 3.70
CA LEU A 300 -10.99 13.82 3.77
C LEU A 300 -11.92 13.45 2.62
N GLY A 301 -11.41 12.81 1.56
CA GLY A 301 -12.25 12.41 0.44
C GLY A 301 -11.49 11.83 -0.76
N ILE A 302 -12.22 11.64 -1.85
CA ILE A 302 -11.70 11.11 -3.13
C ILE A 302 -11.14 12.23 -4.02
N SER A 303 -10.36 11.87 -5.05
CA SER A 303 -9.63 12.82 -5.91
C SER A 303 -10.52 13.67 -6.83
N SER A 304 -11.75 13.23 -7.15
CA SER A 304 -12.70 13.94 -8.03
C SER A 304 -14.12 13.77 -7.54
N PHE A 305 -14.99 14.75 -7.87
CA PHE A 305 -16.40 14.68 -7.58
C PHE A 305 -17.15 13.68 -8.49
N SER A 306 -16.68 13.42 -9.72
CA SER A 306 -17.36 12.55 -10.69
C SER A 306 -16.78 11.14 -10.63
N VAL A 307 -17.57 10.19 -10.15
CA VAL A 307 -17.25 8.77 -10.07
C VAL A 307 -17.80 8.07 -11.31
N MET A 308 -16.96 7.36 -12.05
CA MET A 308 -17.32 6.65 -13.29
C MET A 308 -17.57 5.16 -13.06
N SER A 309 -16.72 4.52 -12.29
CA SER A 309 -16.76 3.08 -12.06
C SER A 309 -16.25 2.74 -10.66
N MET A 310 -16.84 1.75 -10.02
CA MET A 310 -16.37 1.17 -8.75
C MET A 310 -16.30 -0.35 -8.85
N PHE A 311 -15.39 -0.94 -8.11
CA PHE A 311 -15.18 -2.39 -8.06
C PHE A 311 -14.62 -2.80 -6.70
N THR A 312 -15.06 -3.95 -6.15
CA THR A 312 -14.46 -4.55 -4.95
C THR A 312 -13.66 -5.78 -5.39
N ASP A 313 -12.35 -5.77 -5.10
CA ASP A 313 -11.43 -6.83 -5.48
C ASP A 313 -11.52 -8.07 -4.55
N SER A 314 -10.84 -9.16 -4.92
CA SER A 314 -10.77 -10.40 -4.14
C SER A 314 -10.12 -10.20 -2.76
N ASN A 315 -9.26 -9.18 -2.61
CA ASN A 315 -8.63 -8.78 -1.34
C ASN A 315 -9.54 -7.86 -0.51
N ARG A 316 -10.80 -7.67 -0.96
CA ARG A 316 -11.84 -6.87 -0.30
C ARG A 316 -11.63 -5.36 -0.36
N ASN A 317 -10.69 -4.86 -1.16
CA ASN A 317 -10.49 -3.43 -1.34
C ASN A 317 -11.51 -2.87 -2.33
N THR A 318 -11.97 -1.64 -2.09
CA THR A 318 -12.89 -0.96 -3.00
C THR A 318 -12.13 0.05 -3.85
N TRP A 319 -12.16 -0.15 -5.16
CA TRP A 319 -11.54 0.68 -6.18
C TRP A 319 -12.57 1.66 -6.75
N ILE A 320 -12.20 2.93 -6.85
CA ILE A 320 -13.07 4.02 -7.30
C ILE A 320 -12.36 4.70 -8.46
N GLY A 321 -12.89 4.49 -9.66
CA GLY A 321 -12.44 5.16 -10.88
C GLY A 321 -13.20 6.46 -11.10
N THR A 322 -12.49 7.52 -11.39
CA THR A 322 -13.02 8.87 -11.51
C THR A 322 -12.88 9.42 -12.93
N TRP A 323 -13.57 10.53 -13.19
CA TRP A 323 -13.36 11.35 -14.36
C TRP A 323 -12.14 12.25 -14.13
N GLU A 324 -11.12 12.13 -14.98
CA GLU A 324 -9.90 12.96 -15.07
C GLU A 324 -8.96 12.99 -13.83
N ALA A 325 -9.24 12.22 -12.78
CA ALA A 325 -8.40 12.22 -11.56
C ALA A 325 -7.89 10.82 -11.13
N GLY A 326 -7.98 9.82 -12.02
CA GLY A 326 -7.45 8.48 -11.82
C GLY A 326 -8.28 7.63 -10.86
N LEU A 327 -7.58 6.82 -10.10
CA LEU A 327 -8.12 5.83 -9.17
C LEU A 327 -7.98 6.30 -7.72
N ASN A 328 -8.99 5.98 -6.91
CA ASN A 328 -8.91 6.03 -5.45
C ASN A 328 -9.16 4.61 -4.90
N ILE A 329 -8.42 4.23 -3.89
CA ILE A 329 -8.48 2.90 -3.31
C ILE A 329 -8.84 3.03 -1.83
N SER A 330 -9.93 2.37 -1.45
CA SER A 330 -10.32 2.17 -0.07
C SER A 330 -9.91 0.78 0.35
N PHE A 331 -8.85 0.66 1.14
CA PHE A 331 -8.40 -0.63 1.62
C PHE A 331 -9.35 -1.20 2.68
N PHE A 332 -9.67 -2.49 2.58
CA PHE A 332 -10.51 -3.19 3.53
C PHE A 332 -9.87 -3.27 4.92
N GLN A 333 -8.59 -3.53 4.97
CA GLN A 333 -7.87 -3.53 6.23
C GLN A 333 -7.62 -2.09 6.66
N LYS A 334 -8.18 -1.76 7.83
CA LYS A 334 -7.93 -0.48 8.47
C LYS A 334 -6.43 -0.29 8.73
N SER A 335 -6.01 0.95 8.65
CA SER A 335 -4.69 1.37 9.09
C SER A 335 -4.34 0.75 10.45
N ARG A 336 -3.14 0.21 10.59
CA ARG A 336 -2.65 -0.41 11.85
C ARG A 336 -2.46 0.60 12.95
N PHE A 337 -2.15 1.83 12.56
CA PHE A 337 -1.96 2.96 13.46
C PHE A 337 -3.12 3.94 13.28
N SER A 338 -3.67 4.36 14.41
CA SER A 338 -4.57 5.51 14.41
C SER A 338 -3.75 6.79 14.34
N VAL A 339 -4.27 7.80 13.63
CA VAL A 339 -3.60 9.09 13.45
C VAL A 339 -4.52 10.21 13.94
N LEU A 340 -3.95 11.17 14.67
CA LEU A 340 -4.62 12.42 15.05
C LEU A 340 -3.83 13.59 14.46
N ARG A 341 -4.52 14.49 13.72
CA ARG A 341 -3.93 15.63 13.02
C ARG A 341 -4.63 16.94 13.37
N TYR A 342 -3.98 18.05 13.04
CA TYR A 342 -4.63 19.36 13.03
C TYR A 342 -5.77 19.39 12.02
N LYS A 343 -6.91 19.89 12.41
CA LYS A 343 -8.07 20.11 11.54
C LYS A 343 -8.46 21.57 11.59
N PRO A 344 -8.32 22.34 10.50
CA PRO A 344 -8.70 23.75 10.48
C PRO A 344 -10.20 23.89 10.80
N ASN A 345 -10.53 24.93 11.54
CA ASN A 345 -11.91 25.30 11.93
C ASN A 345 -12.68 24.24 12.73
N THR A 346 -11.99 23.31 13.42
CA THR A 346 -12.62 22.34 14.32
C THR A 346 -11.87 22.27 15.64
N PHE A 347 -12.59 22.04 16.75
CA PHE A 347 -11.99 21.76 18.06
C PHE A 347 -11.68 20.26 18.26
N GLN A 348 -11.81 19.43 17.22
CA GLN A 348 -11.68 17.98 17.27
C GLN A 348 -10.30 17.46 16.80
N GLY A 349 -9.38 18.33 16.40
CA GLY A 349 -8.03 18.01 15.95
C GLY A 349 -6.96 18.51 16.92
N LEU A 350 -5.68 18.32 16.54
CA LEU A 350 -4.54 18.92 17.24
C LEU A 350 -4.54 20.46 17.10
N LEU A 351 -3.83 21.14 18.01
CA LEU A 351 -3.56 22.60 17.88
C LEU A 351 -2.58 22.87 16.71
N SER A 352 -1.66 21.93 16.46
CA SER A 352 -0.68 21.94 15.38
C SER A 352 -0.32 20.51 15.02
N ASN A 353 0.06 20.26 13.76
CA ASN A 353 0.57 18.94 13.36
C ASN A 353 1.92 18.58 14.01
N LYS A 354 2.67 19.57 14.49
CA LYS A 354 3.94 19.34 15.16
C LYS A 354 3.71 18.99 16.64
N VAL A 355 3.77 17.70 16.97
CA VAL A 355 3.70 17.18 18.34
C VAL A 355 5.10 17.11 18.93
N THR A 356 5.45 18.04 19.80
CA THR A 356 6.82 18.22 20.33
C THR A 356 7.14 17.33 21.51
N SER A 357 6.14 16.99 22.35
CA SER A 357 6.32 16.15 23.53
C SER A 357 5.07 15.40 23.92
N LEU A 358 5.24 14.26 24.60
CA LEU A 358 4.16 13.40 25.07
C LEU A 358 4.43 12.91 26.49
N SER A 359 3.39 12.83 27.34
CA SER A 359 3.48 12.17 28.63
C SER A 359 2.14 11.57 29.05
N ALA A 360 2.15 10.30 29.49
CA ALA A 360 0.96 9.59 29.93
C ALA A 360 1.01 9.41 31.46
N GLY A 361 0.17 10.14 32.20
CA GLY A 361 0.12 10.09 33.67
C GLY A 361 -0.94 9.16 34.23
N ASN A 362 -2.08 9.05 33.55
CA ASN A 362 -3.21 8.23 33.97
C ASN A 362 -3.76 7.40 32.82
N ASP A 363 -4.74 6.54 33.11
CA ASP A 363 -5.31 5.62 32.11
C ASP A 363 -6.36 6.24 31.17
N GLN A 364 -6.66 7.54 31.35
CA GLN A 364 -7.70 8.20 30.56
C GLN A 364 -7.18 8.74 29.23
N GLY A 365 -5.88 9.10 29.14
CA GLY A 365 -5.34 9.69 27.92
C GLY A 365 -3.85 10.01 27.99
N VAL A 366 -3.44 10.93 27.12
CA VAL A 366 -2.07 11.40 27.00
C VAL A 366 -2.03 12.93 26.94
N TRP A 367 -1.06 13.53 27.59
CA TRP A 367 -0.71 14.94 27.50
C TRP A 367 0.09 15.18 26.24
N LEU A 368 -0.24 16.24 25.51
CA LEU A 368 0.33 16.59 24.23
C LEU A 368 0.91 18.00 24.29
N GLY A 369 2.19 18.13 24.07
CA GLY A 369 2.86 19.40 23.80
C GLY A 369 2.98 19.64 22.30
N SER A 370 2.80 20.89 21.90
CA SER A 370 3.03 21.36 20.55
C SER A 370 3.76 22.70 20.57
N ASN A 371 4.20 23.17 19.40
CA ASN A 371 4.81 24.50 19.27
C ASN A 371 3.85 25.66 19.56
N VAL A 372 2.57 25.40 19.80
CA VAL A 372 1.51 26.41 20.05
C VAL A 372 0.71 26.19 21.33
N GLY A 373 1.04 25.15 22.12
CA GLY A 373 0.34 24.94 23.38
C GLY A 373 0.30 23.54 23.93
N LEU A 374 -0.55 23.36 24.97
CA LEU A 374 -0.77 22.14 25.73
C LEU A 374 -2.18 21.60 25.51
N SER A 375 -2.31 20.31 25.26
CA SER A 375 -3.59 19.61 25.09
C SER A 375 -3.59 18.28 25.87
N PHE A 376 -4.79 17.76 26.12
CA PHE A 376 -5.00 16.41 26.65
C PHE A 376 -5.91 15.63 25.69
N PHE A 377 -5.45 14.46 25.25
CA PHE A 377 -6.17 13.58 24.34
C PHE A 377 -6.66 12.32 25.05
N ASN A 378 -7.96 12.09 25.05
CA ASN A 378 -8.58 10.87 25.50
C ASN A 378 -8.73 9.89 24.32
N HIS A 379 -7.87 8.90 24.24
CA HIS A 379 -7.81 7.93 23.14
C HIS A 379 -9.02 6.97 23.05
N LYS A 380 -9.79 6.81 24.15
CA LYS A 380 -10.99 5.95 24.20
C LYS A 380 -12.20 6.62 23.56
N THR A 381 -12.38 7.90 23.83
CA THR A 381 -13.50 8.71 23.34
C THR A 381 -13.16 9.43 22.03
N GLY A 382 -11.88 9.56 21.70
CA GLY A 382 -11.38 10.38 20.60
C GLY A 382 -11.42 11.89 20.87
N HIS A 383 -11.76 12.29 22.12
CA HIS A 383 -11.92 13.69 22.47
C HIS A 383 -10.57 14.32 22.84
N ILE A 384 -10.30 15.53 22.32
CA ILE A 384 -9.14 16.34 22.67
C ILE A 384 -9.60 17.62 23.39
N LYS A 385 -8.92 17.97 24.49
CA LYS A 385 -9.14 19.22 25.22
C LYS A 385 -7.89 20.09 25.12
N HIS A 386 -8.05 21.29 24.60
CA HIS A 386 -6.98 22.30 24.56
C HIS A 386 -7.00 23.09 25.84
N LEU A 387 -5.87 23.14 26.53
CA LEU A 387 -5.79 23.69 27.90
C LEU A 387 -4.99 24.99 27.94
N VAL A 388 -3.87 25.05 27.22
CA VAL A 388 -3.08 26.26 27.03
C VAL A 388 -2.94 26.48 25.54
N ASN A 389 -3.56 27.50 25.04
CA ASN A 389 -3.45 27.99 23.66
C ASN A 389 -2.87 29.41 23.68
N GLU A 390 -2.71 30.01 22.52
CA GLU A 390 -2.16 31.36 22.36
C GLU A 390 -2.90 32.41 23.19
N ALA A 391 -4.24 32.33 23.29
CA ALA A 391 -5.05 33.26 24.08
C ALA A 391 -4.82 33.16 25.60
N VAL A 392 -4.60 31.92 26.09
CA VAL A 392 -4.25 31.68 27.51
C VAL A 392 -2.82 32.11 27.79
N ALA A 393 -1.88 31.79 26.85
CA ALA A 393 -0.48 32.20 26.93
C ALA A 393 -0.33 33.74 26.99
N ASN A 394 -1.09 34.49 26.20
CA ASN A 394 -1.11 35.97 26.23
C ASN A 394 -1.61 36.54 27.55
N LYS A 395 -2.62 35.94 28.18
CA LYS A 395 -3.10 36.33 29.53
C LYS A 395 -2.05 36.11 30.64
N LEU A 396 -1.12 35.18 30.39
CA LEU A 396 -0.01 34.88 31.31
C LEU A 396 1.25 35.69 31.01
N ASN A 397 1.17 36.72 30.15
CA ASN A 397 2.27 37.53 29.66
C ASN A 397 3.37 36.69 28.96
N VAL A 398 3.01 35.54 28.39
CA VAL A 398 3.87 34.68 27.60
C VAL A 398 3.72 35.10 26.12
N THR A 399 4.40 36.20 25.74
CA THR A 399 4.43 36.71 24.37
C THR A 399 5.16 35.73 23.44
N ASN A 400 4.79 35.64 22.17
CA ASN A 400 5.41 34.81 21.11
C ASN A 400 5.20 33.27 21.21
N GLY A 401 3.99 32.84 21.63
CA GLY A 401 3.58 31.44 21.60
C GLY A 401 4.05 30.64 22.83
N PHE A 402 3.45 29.49 23.06
CA PHE A 402 3.77 28.56 24.17
C PHE A 402 4.30 27.24 23.57
N ASP A 403 5.57 27.24 23.15
CA ASP A 403 6.23 26.06 22.58
C ASP A 403 6.60 25.05 23.70
N VAL A 404 5.80 24.00 23.84
CA VAL A 404 5.94 22.96 24.87
C VAL A 404 6.95 21.92 24.42
N ASN A 405 8.16 21.96 24.96
CA ASN A 405 9.23 21.06 24.58
C ASN A 405 9.20 19.71 25.30
N LEU A 406 8.86 19.73 26.60
CA LEU A 406 8.90 18.55 27.47
C LEU A 406 7.67 18.49 28.35
N LEU A 407 7.24 17.28 28.66
CA LEU A 407 6.14 16.98 29.54
C LEU A 407 6.51 15.86 30.53
N GLN A 408 6.09 16.01 31.79
CA GLN A 408 6.14 14.96 32.80
C GLN A 408 4.81 14.94 33.58
N ALA A 409 3.94 14.00 33.22
CA ALA A 409 2.68 13.80 33.92
C ALA A 409 2.90 13.11 35.26
N LEU A 410 2.09 13.49 36.24
CA LEU A 410 2.08 12.92 37.58
C LEU A 410 0.86 12.00 37.80
N PRO A 411 0.91 11.08 38.76
CA PRO A 411 -0.21 10.18 39.06
C PRO A 411 -1.52 10.87 39.49
N ASP A 412 -1.42 12.06 40.07
CA ASP A 412 -2.55 12.90 40.50
C ASP A 412 -3.31 13.55 39.33
N GLY A 413 -2.81 13.38 38.09
CA GLY A 413 -3.38 13.96 36.90
C GLY A 413 -2.84 15.34 36.54
N SER A 414 -1.94 15.90 37.32
CA SER A 414 -1.23 17.14 36.97
C SER A 414 -0.05 16.87 36.05
N VAL A 415 0.53 17.91 35.43
CA VAL A 415 1.64 17.78 34.49
C VAL A 415 2.65 18.91 34.65
N TRP A 416 3.93 18.56 34.70
CA TRP A 416 5.04 19.49 34.54
C TRP A 416 5.30 19.75 33.06
N VAL A 417 5.46 21.00 32.74
CA VAL A 417 5.60 21.51 31.38
C VAL A 417 6.88 22.35 31.27
N ALA A 418 7.81 21.98 30.43
CA ALA A 418 8.92 22.86 30.06
C ALA A 418 8.61 23.53 28.73
N ALA A 419 8.57 24.85 28.71
CA ALA A 419 8.34 25.66 27.52
C ALA A 419 9.61 26.39 27.09
N TRP A 420 9.86 26.42 25.77
CA TRP A 420 11.09 26.99 25.21
C TRP A 420 11.23 28.48 25.57
N GLY A 421 12.36 28.84 26.22
CA GLY A 421 12.68 30.21 26.60
C GLY A 421 11.75 30.81 27.67
N LYS A 422 10.87 29.99 28.27
CA LYS A 422 9.86 30.47 29.26
C LYS A 422 10.00 29.79 30.61
N GLY A 423 10.78 28.74 30.76
CA GLY A 423 11.03 28.03 32.00
C GLY A 423 10.15 26.81 32.24
N LEU A 424 9.96 26.48 33.52
CA LEU A 424 9.19 25.32 33.96
C LEU A 424 7.82 25.78 34.50
N PHE A 425 6.78 25.02 34.15
CA PHE A 425 5.40 25.28 34.58
C PHE A 425 4.81 24.01 35.17
N HIS A 426 3.87 24.16 36.08
CA HIS A 426 3.05 23.08 36.62
C HIS A 426 1.58 23.37 36.31
N PHE A 427 0.95 22.48 35.56
CA PHE A 427 -0.48 22.57 35.27
C PHE A 427 -1.26 21.56 36.09
N THR A 428 -2.23 22.05 36.84
CA THR A 428 -3.18 21.26 37.66
C THR A 428 -4.59 21.44 37.06
N PRO A 429 -5.25 20.35 36.60
CA PRO A 429 -6.63 20.47 36.17
C PRO A 429 -7.55 21.03 37.26
N PRO A 430 -8.62 21.80 36.92
CA PRO A 430 -9.06 22.04 35.56
C PRO A 430 -8.33 23.16 34.81
N ASN A 431 -7.71 24.15 35.46
CA ASN A 431 -7.20 25.36 34.77
C ASN A 431 -6.05 26.07 35.54
N ASP A 432 -5.44 25.48 36.58
CA ASP A 432 -4.38 26.12 37.35
C ASP A 432 -3.01 25.89 36.70
N LEU A 433 -2.37 26.95 36.19
CA LEU A 433 -1.03 26.94 35.60
C LEU A 433 -0.09 27.85 36.39
N LYS A 434 0.89 27.27 37.09
CA LYS A 434 1.90 27.99 37.89
C LYS A 434 3.26 27.99 37.15
N SER A 435 3.90 29.16 37.14
CA SER A 435 5.24 29.34 36.50
C SER A 435 6.33 29.29 37.55
N TYR A 436 7.45 28.63 37.17
CA TYR A 436 8.68 28.53 37.96
C TYR A 436 9.87 28.91 37.05
N PRO A 437 10.16 30.22 36.91
CA PRO A 437 11.25 30.69 36.06
C PRO A 437 12.59 30.28 36.63
N TYR A 438 13.50 29.85 35.79
CA TYR A 438 14.90 29.65 36.13
C TYR A 438 15.62 30.96 35.83
N ARG A 439 16.08 31.66 36.85
CA ARG A 439 16.79 32.96 36.79
C ARG A 439 16.19 33.95 35.77
N LEU A 440 15.71 35.08 36.21
CA LEU A 440 14.99 36.11 35.45
C LEU A 440 15.76 36.71 34.27
N ASP A 441 17.08 36.50 34.18
CA ASP A 441 18.09 37.11 33.29
C ASP A 441 18.55 36.18 32.14
N GLU A 442 18.17 34.88 32.12
CA GLU A 442 18.56 33.94 31.06
C GLU A 442 17.42 33.70 30.06
N ALA A 443 17.06 34.73 29.29
CA ALA A 443 16.12 34.59 28.18
C ALA A 443 16.70 33.63 27.12
N GLY A 444 15.92 32.60 26.75
CA GLY A 444 16.26 31.69 25.67
C GLY A 444 16.76 30.29 26.09
N MET A 445 16.82 29.96 27.38
CA MET A 445 17.21 28.63 27.82
C MET A 445 16.22 27.57 27.33
N LYS A 446 16.74 26.52 26.69
CA LYS A 446 15.96 25.37 26.23
C LYS A 446 16.27 24.16 27.09
N TRP A 447 15.23 23.63 27.75
CA TRP A 447 15.29 22.33 28.39
C TRP A 447 15.16 21.24 27.30
N THR A 448 16.01 20.22 27.33
CA THR A 448 16.13 19.18 26.32
C THR A 448 15.79 17.78 26.84
N SER A 449 15.80 17.59 28.16
CA SER A 449 15.35 16.37 28.82
C SER A 449 14.72 16.64 30.18
N LEU A 450 13.76 15.81 30.57
CA LEU A 450 13.03 15.90 31.84
C LEU A 450 12.80 14.50 32.39
N PHE A 451 13.22 14.26 33.63
CA PHE A 451 13.09 12.97 34.28
C PHE A 451 12.63 13.14 35.72
N LEU A 452 11.56 12.46 36.14
CA LEU A 452 11.07 12.47 37.53
C LEU A 452 11.86 11.44 38.34
N ASP A 453 12.58 11.93 39.36
CA ASP A 453 13.30 11.13 40.35
C ASP A 453 12.75 11.38 41.75
N GLN A 454 11.80 10.55 42.22
CA GLN A 454 11.13 10.68 43.51
C GLN A 454 10.48 12.07 43.67
N ASN A 455 11.06 12.94 44.51
CA ASN A 455 10.55 14.28 44.82
C ASN A 455 11.29 15.41 44.08
N ARG A 456 11.96 15.10 42.97
CA ARG A 456 12.70 16.08 42.16
C ARG A 456 12.56 15.82 40.67
N LEU A 457 12.63 16.88 39.90
CA LEU A 457 12.78 16.80 38.45
C LEU A 457 14.23 17.01 38.07
N LEU A 458 14.83 16.05 37.36
CA LEU A 458 16.13 16.21 36.72
C LEU A 458 15.90 16.80 35.31
N LEU A 459 16.58 17.91 35.03
CA LEU A 459 16.40 18.67 33.80
C LEU A 459 17.77 18.76 33.07
N GLY A 460 17.78 18.35 31.84
CA GLY A 460 18.89 18.57 30.93
C GLY A 460 18.66 19.82 30.09
N SER A 461 19.69 20.61 29.88
CA SER A 461 19.61 21.80 29.05
C SER A 461 20.41 21.68 27.76
N GLN A 462 20.13 22.57 26.81
CA GLN A 462 20.87 22.61 25.55
C GLN A 462 22.32 23.08 25.71
N THR A 463 22.62 23.96 26.69
CA THR A 463 23.91 24.66 26.78
C THR A 463 24.52 24.69 28.18
N LYS A 464 23.79 24.39 29.23
CA LYS A 464 24.20 24.57 30.63
C LYS A 464 24.35 23.28 31.41
N GLY A 465 24.22 22.10 30.80
CA GLY A 465 24.31 20.80 31.45
C GLY A 465 23.04 20.38 32.17
N ILE A 466 23.16 19.78 33.37
CA ILE A 466 22.09 19.18 34.15
C ILE A 466 21.74 19.99 35.40
N PHE A 467 20.46 20.07 35.72
CA PHE A 467 19.88 20.71 36.90
C PHE A 467 18.84 19.80 37.56
N ALA A 468 18.55 20.09 38.80
CA ALA A 468 17.39 19.54 39.50
C ALA A 468 16.45 20.64 39.96
N PHE A 469 15.16 20.33 40.03
CA PHE A 469 14.11 21.14 40.62
C PHE A 469 13.44 20.33 41.72
N ASP A 470 13.55 20.78 42.95
CA ASP A 470 12.93 20.14 44.13
C ASP A 470 11.44 20.44 44.18
N LEU A 471 10.62 19.40 44.27
CA LEU A 471 9.16 19.52 44.21
C LEU A 471 8.57 20.04 45.55
N THR A 472 9.30 20.03 46.66
CA THR A 472 8.90 20.57 47.97
C THR A 472 9.28 22.02 48.08
N SER A 473 10.57 22.32 48.00
CA SER A 473 11.11 23.69 48.18
C SER A 473 10.85 24.61 46.99
N LYS A 474 10.46 24.04 45.81
CA LYS A 474 10.25 24.75 44.54
C LYS A 474 11.48 25.51 44.04
N ALA A 475 12.68 25.01 44.37
CA ALA A 475 13.95 25.63 44.01
C ALA A 475 14.78 24.78 43.04
N PHE A 476 15.52 25.46 42.17
CA PHE A 476 16.52 24.84 41.31
C PHE A 476 17.85 24.69 42.04
N TYR A 477 18.55 23.56 41.81
CA TYR A 477 19.88 23.31 42.38
C TYR A 477 20.70 22.39 41.50
N ASN A 478 22.02 22.25 41.78
CA ASN A 478 22.93 21.34 41.09
C ASN A 478 22.83 19.94 41.74
N PRO A 479 22.40 18.86 41.00
CA PRO A 479 22.02 17.60 41.65
C PRO A 479 23.16 16.67 42.02
N PHE A 480 24.35 16.77 41.37
CA PHE A 480 25.38 15.75 41.47
C PHE A 480 26.80 16.34 41.74
N GLY A 481 26.89 17.54 42.36
CA GLY A 481 28.15 18.16 42.74
C GLY A 481 29.14 18.26 41.59
N GLU A 482 30.40 17.80 41.80
CA GLU A 482 31.48 17.86 40.83
C GLU A 482 31.13 17.23 39.47
N PHE A 483 30.40 16.12 39.41
CA PHE A 483 29.98 15.50 38.17
C PHE A 483 29.16 16.45 37.29
N SER A 484 28.21 17.18 37.89
CA SER A 484 27.45 18.19 37.16
C SER A 484 28.27 19.42 36.79
N GLU A 485 29.16 19.84 37.67
CA GLU A 485 29.97 21.08 37.48
C GLU A 485 31.15 20.92 36.58
N GLN A 486 31.83 19.80 36.59
CA GLN A 486 33.01 19.56 35.80
C GLN A 486 32.75 18.80 34.53
N GLU A 487 32.02 17.64 34.61
CA GLU A 487 31.84 16.75 33.48
C GLU A 487 30.69 17.17 32.55
N LEU A 488 29.59 17.67 33.09
CA LEU A 488 28.39 18.00 32.31
C LEU A 488 28.19 19.48 32.04
N LYS A 489 29.03 20.37 32.62
CA LYS A 489 28.96 21.82 32.39
C LYS A 489 29.05 22.15 30.91
N ASN A 490 28.18 23.01 30.43
CA ASN A 490 28.15 23.49 29.05
C ASN A 490 27.89 22.36 28.00
N LYS A 491 27.38 21.21 28.42
CA LYS A 491 27.01 20.12 27.50
C LYS A 491 25.51 20.14 27.19
N ASN A 492 25.16 19.69 25.97
CA ASN A 492 23.79 19.52 25.54
C ASN A 492 23.31 18.14 25.97
N ILE A 493 22.35 18.08 26.89
CA ILE A 493 21.85 16.85 27.51
C ILE A 493 20.51 16.46 26.88
N ASN A 494 20.49 15.42 26.08
CA ASN A 494 19.28 14.95 25.39
C ASN A 494 18.47 13.92 26.18
N SER A 495 19.11 13.13 27.04
CA SER A 495 18.42 12.05 27.77
C SER A 495 19.05 11.83 29.12
N ILE A 496 18.21 11.63 30.14
CA ILE A 496 18.58 11.30 31.51
C ILE A 496 17.80 10.06 31.93
N LEU A 497 18.47 9.08 32.54
CA LEU A 497 17.85 7.90 33.11
C LEU A 497 18.52 7.57 34.45
N LYS A 498 17.73 7.27 35.46
CA LYS A 498 18.20 6.57 36.67
C LYS A 498 17.83 5.11 36.55
N SER A 499 18.84 4.26 36.46
CA SER A 499 18.64 2.81 36.39
C SER A 499 18.26 2.20 37.75
N ARG A 500 17.72 0.99 37.74
CA ARG A 500 17.28 0.31 38.98
C ARG A 500 18.39 0.05 39.99
N ASP A 501 19.64 -0.04 39.53
CA ASP A 501 20.84 -0.18 40.37
C ASP A 501 21.29 1.17 40.96
N GLY A 502 20.59 2.28 40.61
CA GLY A 502 20.84 3.63 41.12
C GLY A 502 21.83 4.46 40.33
N ARG A 503 22.45 3.92 39.26
CA ARG A 503 23.31 4.70 38.36
C ARG A 503 22.52 5.71 37.56
N ILE A 504 23.17 6.88 37.29
CA ILE A 504 22.61 7.95 36.47
C ILE A 504 23.28 7.89 35.10
N TRP A 505 22.47 7.75 34.08
CA TRP A 505 22.84 7.68 32.67
C TRP A 505 22.49 8.99 32.00
N VAL A 506 23.47 9.63 31.36
CA VAL A 506 23.32 10.94 30.73
C VAL A 506 23.79 10.87 29.28
N GLY A 507 22.85 11.02 28.36
CA GLY A 507 23.11 11.07 26.92
C GLY A 507 23.25 12.49 26.42
N THR A 508 24.30 12.74 25.64
CA THR A 508 24.63 14.06 25.10
C THR A 508 24.48 14.11 23.57
N THR A 509 24.44 15.32 23.02
CA THR A 509 24.37 15.53 21.56
C THR A 509 25.69 15.18 20.86
N MET A 510 26.82 15.47 21.43
CA MET A 510 28.14 15.35 20.74
C MET A 510 29.17 14.55 21.52
N GLN A 511 29.04 14.43 22.84
CA GLN A 511 30.06 13.89 23.73
C GLN A 511 29.78 12.45 24.19
N GLY A 512 28.80 11.75 23.57
CA GLY A 512 28.51 10.37 23.92
C GLY A 512 27.67 10.19 25.17
N LEU A 513 27.96 9.15 25.93
CA LEU A 513 27.21 8.66 27.08
C LEU A 513 28.05 8.74 28.35
N TYR A 514 27.53 9.35 29.41
CA TYR A 514 28.10 9.35 30.76
C TYR A 514 27.29 8.43 31.66
N ILE A 515 27.96 7.60 32.44
CA ILE A 515 27.35 6.69 33.42
C ILE A 515 27.97 7.04 34.79
N TYR A 516 27.18 7.68 35.64
CA TYR A 516 27.60 8.12 36.97
C TYR A 516 27.03 7.19 38.05
N ASN A 517 27.88 6.74 38.93
CA ASN A 517 27.49 5.97 40.11
C ASN A 517 27.50 6.87 41.37
N PRO A 518 26.33 7.30 41.90
CA PRO A 518 26.26 8.19 43.03
C PRO A 518 26.82 7.61 44.36
N LYS A 519 26.91 6.27 44.48
CA LYS A 519 27.45 5.59 45.66
C LYS A 519 28.96 5.64 45.75
N THR A 520 29.64 5.60 44.59
CA THR A 520 31.10 5.53 44.53
C THR A 520 31.76 6.81 43.96
N GLY A 521 30.96 7.74 43.41
CA GLY A 521 31.44 8.91 42.69
C GLY A 521 32.08 8.61 41.33
N LYS A 522 32.13 7.32 40.90
CA LYS A 522 32.78 6.90 39.64
C LYS A 522 31.98 7.38 38.45
N VAL A 523 32.65 7.95 37.47
CA VAL A 523 32.11 8.30 36.15
C VAL A 523 32.73 7.38 35.11
N ASP A 524 31.88 6.75 34.27
CA ASP A 524 32.30 6.02 33.07
C ASP A 524 31.80 6.80 31.85
N HIS A 525 32.72 7.16 30.96
CA HIS A 525 32.46 7.96 29.78
C HIS A 525 32.62 7.13 28.50
N GLN A 526 31.52 6.83 27.85
CA GLN A 526 31.45 6.01 26.64
C GLN A 526 31.32 6.89 25.39
N VAL A 527 32.26 6.74 24.46
CA VAL A 527 32.30 7.47 23.17
C VAL A 527 32.45 6.51 21.99
N ARG A 528 32.24 7.02 20.79
CA ARG A 528 32.53 6.29 19.55
C ARG A 528 34.04 6.06 19.45
N THR A 529 34.43 4.80 19.21
CA THR A 529 35.78 4.36 18.88
C THR A 529 35.76 3.42 17.69
N THR A 530 36.89 2.90 17.27
CA THR A 530 37.04 1.86 16.24
C THR A 530 36.67 0.46 16.73
N ALA A 531 36.59 0.26 18.06
CA ALA A 531 36.22 -1.04 18.61
C ALA A 531 34.80 -1.48 18.22
N VAL A 532 34.62 -2.77 17.91
CA VAL A 532 33.35 -3.34 17.44
C VAL A 532 32.24 -3.16 18.47
N ASN A 533 32.56 -3.26 19.76
CA ASN A 533 31.63 -3.17 20.89
C ASN A 533 31.53 -1.75 21.49
N SER A 534 32.02 -0.70 20.82
CA SER A 534 31.87 0.69 21.24
C SER A 534 30.57 1.31 20.72
N LEU A 535 30.22 2.51 21.23
CA LEU A 535 29.20 3.34 20.61
C LEU A 535 29.55 3.60 19.14
N LYS A 536 28.56 3.56 18.25
CA LYS A 536 28.79 3.86 16.83
C LYS A 536 28.56 5.32 16.47
N TYR A 537 27.95 6.08 17.39
CA TYR A 537 27.71 7.52 17.21
C TYR A 537 27.62 8.23 18.56
N ASN A 538 28.19 9.42 18.69
CA ASN A 538 28.20 10.16 19.95
C ASN A 538 26.93 10.95 20.25
N HIS A 539 26.03 11.09 19.28
CA HIS A 539 24.74 11.75 19.49
C HIS A 539 23.73 10.75 20.05
N ILE A 540 23.52 10.80 21.36
CA ILE A 540 22.54 9.98 22.06
C ILE A 540 21.18 10.69 22.03
N THR A 541 20.15 10.02 21.57
CA THR A 541 18.79 10.56 21.47
C THR A 541 17.90 10.15 22.64
N CYS A 542 18.01 8.89 23.09
CA CYS A 542 17.19 8.35 24.15
C CYS A 542 17.93 7.22 24.89
N ILE A 543 17.73 7.11 26.20
CA ILE A 543 18.22 6.01 27.03
C ILE A 543 17.03 5.47 27.80
N LYS A 544 16.80 4.16 27.73
CA LYS A 544 15.70 3.48 28.44
C LYS A 544 16.16 2.17 29.07
N GLN A 545 15.56 1.84 30.21
CA GLN A 545 15.68 0.53 30.84
C GLN A 545 14.41 -0.27 30.62
N ASP A 546 14.50 -1.46 30.06
CA ASP A 546 13.37 -2.36 29.85
C ASP A 546 12.98 -3.10 31.14
N ARG A 547 11.91 -3.90 31.08
CA ARG A 547 11.43 -4.68 32.24
C ARG A 547 12.40 -5.76 32.70
N GLN A 548 13.26 -6.25 31.80
CA GLN A 548 14.30 -7.23 32.11
C GLN A 548 15.54 -6.58 32.75
N GLY A 549 15.55 -5.23 32.87
CA GLY A 549 16.68 -4.50 33.45
C GLY A 549 17.77 -4.14 32.45
N ARG A 550 17.63 -4.50 31.17
CA ARG A 550 18.59 -4.18 30.11
C ARG A 550 18.56 -2.69 29.80
N ILE A 551 19.73 -2.10 29.57
CA ILE A 551 19.86 -0.68 29.19
C ILE A 551 20.02 -0.58 27.68
N TRP A 552 19.15 0.20 27.08
CA TRP A 552 19.10 0.49 25.66
C TRP A 552 19.47 1.94 25.40
N VAL A 553 20.40 2.16 24.47
CA VAL A 553 20.89 3.47 24.08
C VAL A 553 20.61 3.69 22.60
N LEU A 554 19.82 4.71 22.30
CA LEU A 554 19.42 5.10 20.95
C LEU A 554 20.35 6.22 20.47
N THR A 555 20.75 6.14 19.20
CA THR A 555 21.66 7.11 18.61
C THR A 555 21.09 7.74 17.33
N ASN A 556 21.57 8.95 17.01
CA ASN A 556 21.19 9.66 15.78
C ASN A 556 22.15 9.29 14.63
N GLY A 557 22.10 8.04 14.17
CA GLY A 557 22.89 7.54 13.02
C GLY A 557 23.71 6.28 13.26
N GLY A 558 23.89 5.85 14.53
CA GLY A 558 24.65 4.63 14.88
C GLY A 558 23.79 3.40 15.18
N GLY A 559 22.46 3.50 15.08
CA GLY A 559 21.52 2.40 15.39
C GLY A 559 21.20 2.28 16.87
N LEU A 560 20.70 1.09 17.28
CA LEU A 560 20.27 0.72 18.62
C LEU A 560 21.41 -0.03 19.34
N HIS A 561 21.72 0.38 20.56
CA HIS A 561 22.79 -0.20 21.35
C HIS A 561 22.23 -0.84 22.63
N LEU A 562 22.54 -2.10 22.86
CA LEU A 562 22.28 -2.81 24.11
C LEU A 562 23.59 -2.82 24.94
N TYR A 563 23.56 -2.21 26.12
CA TYR A 563 24.70 -2.21 27.02
C TYR A 563 24.87 -3.57 27.71
N LEU A 564 26.06 -4.16 27.61
CA LEU A 564 26.39 -5.49 28.12
C LEU A 564 27.27 -5.45 29.39
N GLY A 565 27.64 -4.25 29.87
CA GLY A 565 28.53 -4.04 31.01
C GLY A 565 29.84 -3.38 30.62
N GLU A 566 30.57 -2.87 31.62
CA GLU A 566 31.84 -2.09 31.40
C GLU A 566 32.87 -2.88 30.57
N SER A 567 33.04 -4.16 30.83
CA SER A 567 34.04 -5.01 30.13
C SER A 567 33.61 -5.47 28.74
N LYS A 568 32.29 -5.57 28.48
CA LYS A 568 31.73 -6.11 27.22
C LYS A 568 31.25 -5.02 26.26
N GLY A 569 31.08 -3.78 26.74
CA GLY A 569 30.61 -2.66 25.94
C GLY A 569 29.18 -2.82 25.44
N PHE A 570 28.96 -2.70 24.11
CA PHE A 570 27.64 -2.70 23.48
C PHE A 570 27.49 -3.79 22.43
N ARG A 571 26.30 -4.38 22.35
CA ARG A 571 25.77 -5.03 21.13
C ARG A 571 25.01 -3.98 20.33
N VAL A 572 25.29 -3.89 19.04
CA VAL A 572 24.73 -2.87 18.15
C VAL A 572 23.81 -3.52 17.12
N PHE A 573 22.66 -2.89 16.87
CA PHE A 573 21.69 -3.28 15.84
C PHE A 573 21.52 -2.13 14.85
N THR A 574 21.60 -2.45 13.57
CA THR A 574 21.59 -1.51 12.45
C THR A 574 20.59 -1.93 11.37
N VAL A 575 20.56 -1.20 10.26
CA VAL A 575 19.76 -1.60 9.07
C VAL A 575 20.20 -2.96 8.52
N ALA A 576 21.43 -3.39 8.71
CA ALA A 576 21.92 -4.71 8.33
C ALA A 576 21.24 -5.84 9.14
N ASP A 577 20.80 -5.53 10.37
CA ASP A 577 20.05 -6.45 11.24
C ASP A 577 18.53 -6.37 11.03
N GLY A 578 18.06 -5.52 10.09
CA GLY A 578 16.66 -5.32 9.75
C GLY A 578 15.98 -4.11 10.38
N LEU A 579 16.72 -3.25 11.10
CA LEU A 579 16.21 -1.98 11.61
C LEU A 579 15.82 -1.04 10.44
N GLY A 580 14.70 -0.31 10.54
CA GLY A 580 14.21 0.55 9.46
C GLY A 580 15.09 1.77 9.15
N SER A 581 15.87 2.24 10.12
CA SER A 581 16.87 3.32 9.96
C SER A 581 17.84 3.33 11.12
N ASN A 582 19.13 3.68 10.87
CA ASN A 582 20.12 3.86 11.94
C ASN A 582 19.91 5.15 12.77
N THR A 583 19.01 6.03 12.33
CA THR A 583 18.64 7.25 13.07
C THR A 583 17.41 6.99 13.91
N LEU A 584 17.62 6.89 15.22
CA LEU A 584 16.58 6.60 16.20
C LEU A 584 16.16 7.86 16.96
N ARG A 585 14.88 7.97 17.31
CA ARG A 585 14.31 9.13 18.00
C ARG A 585 13.79 8.79 19.39
N GLY A 586 12.97 7.77 19.55
CA GLY A 586 12.39 7.37 20.83
C GLY A 586 12.10 5.88 20.89
N MET A 587 11.82 5.38 22.09
CA MET A 587 11.54 3.96 22.32
C MET A 587 10.46 3.80 23.39
N GLU A 588 9.53 2.88 23.15
CA GLU A 588 8.62 2.36 24.17
C GLU A 588 8.61 0.82 24.17
N GLU A 589 8.45 0.23 25.35
CA GLU A 589 8.30 -1.21 25.51
C GLU A 589 6.82 -1.57 25.66
N ASP A 590 6.30 -2.52 24.88
CA ASP A 590 4.90 -2.94 24.98
C ASP A 590 4.64 -3.94 26.13
N LYS A 591 3.41 -4.48 26.21
CA LYS A 591 3.04 -5.44 27.27
C LYS A 591 3.73 -6.79 27.13
N LYS A 592 4.14 -7.18 25.92
CA LYS A 592 4.85 -8.44 25.65
C LYS A 592 6.35 -8.33 25.92
N GLY A 593 6.85 -7.10 26.05
CA GLY A 593 8.28 -6.80 26.18
C GLY A 593 8.95 -6.44 24.86
N ASP A 594 8.19 -6.37 23.76
CA ASP A 594 8.72 -5.94 22.46
C ASP A 594 9.00 -4.44 22.46
N LEU A 595 10.07 -4.04 21.78
CA LEU A 595 10.49 -2.65 21.73
C LEU A 595 9.98 -1.96 20.47
N TRP A 596 9.36 -0.81 20.65
CA TRP A 596 8.84 0.05 19.58
C TRP A 596 9.71 1.28 19.45
N LEU A 597 10.40 1.39 18.31
CA LEU A 597 11.44 2.38 18.04
C LEU A 597 10.93 3.35 16.97
N THR A 598 10.90 4.64 17.27
CA THR A 598 10.67 5.67 16.25
C THR A 598 11.99 5.99 15.55
N THR A 599 11.94 6.03 14.22
CA THR A 599 13.12 6.20 13.36
C THR A 599 12.86 7.25 12.27
N ASN A 600 13.86 7.60 11.47
CA ASN A 600 13.65 8.40 10.26
C ASN A 600 13.09 7.60 9.07
N GLY A 601 12.89 6.30 9.22
CA GLY A 601 12.25 5.42 8.23
C GLY A 601 10.83 5.01 8.61
N GLY A 602 10.27 5.54 9.72
CA GLY A 602 9.00 5.11 10.30
C GLY A 602 9.16 4.53 11.69
N ILE A 603 8.39 3.51 12.05
CA ILE A 603 8.45 2.82 13.34
C ILE A 603 8.99 1.40 13.11
N SER A 604 10.01 1.00 13.90
CA SER A 604 10.51 -0.37 13.94
C SER A 604 10.08 -1.05 15.23
N LYS A 605 9.40 -2.20 15.13
CA LYS A 605 9.12 -3.08 16.26
C LYS A 605 10.20 -4.16 16.31
N MET A 606 10.85 -4.34 17.45
CA MET A 606 11.83 -5.39 17.69
C MET A 606 11.25 -6.41 18.68
N ASP A 607 11.23 -7.66 18.30
CA ASP A 607 10.97 -8.78 19.20
C ASP A 607 12.13 -8.91 20.20
N ALA A 608 11.84 -8.79 21.47
CA ALA A 608 12.84 -8.69 22.53
C ALA A 608 13.56 -10.02 22.83
N GLN A 609 13.09 -11.15 22.32
CA GLN A 609 13.69 -12.48 22.51
C GLN A 609 14.55 -12.86 21.30
N THR A 610 14.02 -12.68 20.11
CA THR A 610 14.68 -13.08 18.85
C THR A 610 15.50 -11.95 18.21
N PHE A 611 15.31 -10.70 18.66
CA PHE A 611 15.89 -9.47 18.09
C PHE A 611 15.56 -9.23 16.62
N LYS A 612 14.48 -9.84 16.11
CA LYS A 612 14.00 -9.60 14.74
C LYS A 612 13.17 -8.33 14.67
N PHE A 613 13.30 -7.61 13.55
CA PHE A 613 12.61 -6.35 13.32
C PHE A 613 11.43 -6.51 12.35
N VAL A 614 10.35 -5.77 12.65
CA VAL A 614 9.24 -5.50 11.72
C VAL A 614 9.12 -4.00 11.59
N ASN A 615 9.15 -3.47 10.37
CA ASN A 615 9.13 -2.05 10.09
C ASN A 615 7.75 -1.61 9.57
N TYR A 616 7.30 -0.44 10.01
CA TYR A 616 6.03 0.19 9.65
C TYR A 616 6.31 1.57 9.06
N ASP A 617 5.56 1.94 8.01
CA ASP A 617 5.67 3.21 7.31
C ASP A 617 4.32 3.93 7.16
N ASP A 618 4.25 4.93 6.29
CA ASP A 618 3.05 5.71 6.01
C ASP A 618 1.91 4.87 5.40
N ALA A 619 2.22 3.77 4.69
CA ALA A 619 1.21 2.82 4.20
C ALA A 619 0.55 2.01 5.34
N ASP A 620 1.20 1.90 6.50
CA ASP A 620 0.62 1.33 7.72
C ASP A 620 -0.27 2.33 8.48
N GLY A 621 -0.31 3.58 8.06
CA GLY A 621 -1.05 4.68 8.68
C GLY A 621 -0.23 5.51 9.65
N LEU A 622 1.09 5.57 9.48
CA LEU A 622 1.88 6.53 10.23
C LEU A 622 1.61 7.96 9.75
N GLN A 623 1.80 8.92 10.67
CA GLN A 623 1.67 10.34 10.37
C GLN A 623 2.69 10.82 9.32
N GLY A 624 3.77 10.09 9.16
CA GLY A 624 4.91 10.32 8.27
C GLY A 624 6.14 9.60 8.79
N LYS A 625 7.28 9.84 8.17
CA LYS A 625 8.55 9.19 8.54
C LYS A 625 9.29 9.91 9.68
N GLU A 626 9.00 11.18 9.92
CA GLU A 626 9.72 12.00 10.91
C GLU A 626 9.01 12.05 12.25
N PHE A 627 9.66 11.50 13.28
CA PHE A 627 9.23 11.53 14.68
C PHE A 627 10.12 12.44 15.52
N ILE A 628 9.57 12.96 16.63
CA ILE A 628 10.27 13.88 17.53
C ILE A 628 10.79 13.12 18.74
N ILE A 629 12.04 13.40 19.14
CA ILE A 629 12.78 12.67 20.20
C ILE A 629 12.00 12.58 21.51
N THR A 630 11.35 13.65 21.93
CA THR A 630 10.61 13.77 23.19
C THR A 630 9.13 13.41 23.11
N ALA A 631 8.67 13.04 21.90
CA ALA A 631 7.28 12.78 21.60
C ALA A 631 6.95 11.28 21.51
N HIS A 632 7.22 10.54 22.59
CA HIS A 632 6.78 9.16 22.73
C HIS A 632 6.32 8.90 24.17
N ALA A 633 5.26 8.09 24.33
CA ALA A 633 4.70 7.75 25.63
C ALA A 633 3.95 6.42 25.59
N LYS A 634 3.87 5.76 26.75
CA LYS A 634 3.04 4.58 26.99
C LYS A 634 2.18 4.79 28.23
N ASN A 635 0.89 4.44 28.16
CA ASN A 635 0.02 4.44 29.34
C ASN A 635 0.01 3.04 30.02
N LYS A 636 -0.52 2.97 31.24
CA LYS A 636 -0.61 1.72 32.02
C LYS A 636 -1.46 0.66 31.34
N GLN A 637 -2.41 1.03 30.47
CA GLN A 637 -3.25 0.09 29.72
C GLN A 637 -2.54 -0.53 28.49
N GLY A 638 -1.31 -0.07 28.16
CA GLY A 638 -0.49 -0.55 27.04
C GLY A 638 -0.77 0.13 25.71
N TRP A 639 -1.42 1.28 25.71
CA TRP A 639 -1.46 2.15 24.55
C TRP A 639 -0.12 2.85 24.36
N LEU A 640 0.34 2.86 23.13
CA LEU A 640 1.56 3.51 22.67
C LEU A 640 1.20 4.76 21.87
N PHE A 641 1.94 5.84 22.09
CA PHE A 641 1.74 7.14 21.44
C PHE A 641 3.07 7.63 20.90
N PHE A 642 3.09 8.09 19.64
CA PHE A 642 4.28 8.56 18.94
C PHE A 642 3.95 9.84 18.18
N GLY A 643 4.58 10.95 18.55
CA GLY A 643 4.39 12.26 17.95
C GLY A 643 5.45 12.57 16.91
N GLY A 644 5.05 13.28 15.87
CA GLY A 644 5.93 13.70 14.79
C GLY A 644 5.57 15.09 14.27
N VAL A 645 6.09 15.39 13.07
CA VAL A 645 5.90 16.69 12.42
C VAL A 645 4.52 16.83 11.76
N ASN A 646 3.84 15.69 11.48
CA ASN A 646 2.55 15.65 10.79
C ASN A 646 1.42 15.05 11.64
N GLY A 647 1.57 15.01 12.98
CA GLY A 647 0.52 14.52 13.87
C GLY A 647 1.01 13.55 14.93
N LEU A 648 0.03 12.89 15.56
CA LEU A 648 0.19 11.87 16.58
C LEU A 648 -0.27 10.52 16.05
N ASN A 649 0.59 9.50 16.10
CA ASN A 649 0.19 8.10 15.98
C ASN A 649 -0.09 7.49 17.34
N TYR A 650 -1.11 6.63 17.40
CA TYR A 650 -1.39 5.86 18.60
C TYR A 650 -1.97 4.49 18.27
N LEU A 651 -1.65 3.50 19.10
CA LEU A 651 -2.09 2.13 18.91
C LEU A 651 -2.11 1.37 20.23
N LYS A 652 -2.82 0.25 20.23
CA LYS A 652 -2.69 -0.77 21.25
C LYS A 652 -1.95 -1.96 20.64
N SER A 653 -0.75 -2.27 21.14
CA SER A 653 0.12 -3.29 20.53
C SER A 653 -0.55 -4.68 20.41
N ASP A 654 -1.41 -5.04 21.36
CA ASP A 654 -2.16 -6.31 21.37
C ASP A 654 -3.21 -6.43 20.24
N SER A 655 -3.60 -5.31 19.62
CA SER A 655 -4.59 -5.29 18.53
C SER A 655 -3.98 -5.53 17.15
N LEU A 656 -2.66 -5.51 17.02
CA LEU A 656 -1.99 -5.79 15.76
C LEU A 656 -1.97 -7.30 15.49
N ARG A 657 -2.71 -7.71 14.47
CA ARG A 657 -2.67 -9.10 13.97
C ARG A 657 -1.77 -9.16 12.74
N MET A 658 -0.86 -10.12 12.70
CA MET A 658 -0.14 -10.47 11.48
C MET A 658 -1.12 -11.10 10.48
N ARG A 659 -0.95 -10.78 9.21
CA ARG A 659 -1.65 -11.48 8.12
C ARG A 659 -0.93 -12.80 7.90
N LEU A 660 -1.69 -13.88 7.85
CA LEU A 660 -1.18 -15.20 7.48
C LEU A 660 -1.36 -15.49 6.00
N ASP A 661 -2.28 -14.78 5.33
CA ASP A 661 -2.54 -14.94 3.90
C ASP A 661 -1.32 -14.47 3.10
N VAL A 662 -0.78 -15.36 2.28
CA VAL A 662 0.35 -15.07 1.40
C VAL A 662 -0.17 -14.85 -0.02
N PRO A 663 0.28 -13.76 -0.72
CA PRO A 663 -0.14 -13.49 -2.08
C PRO A 663 0.40 -14.55 -3.05
N HIS A 664 -0.40 -14.83 -4.09
CA HIS A 664 0.02 -15.72 -5.17
C HIS A 664 1.12 -15.07 -6.01
N VAL A 665 2.15 -15.83 -6.35
CA VAL A 665 3.27 -15.37 -7.19
C VAL A 665 2.98 -15.74 -8.64
N TYR A 666 3.27 -14.82 -9.57
CA TYR A 666 3.21 -15.04 -11.01
C TYR A 666 4.52 -14.67 -11.68
N LEU A 667 4.94 -15.44 -12.67
CA LEU A 667 5.98 -15.05 -13.62
C LEU A 667 5.35 -14.08 -14.62
N THR A 668 5.93 -12.90 -14.81
CA THR A 668 5.29 -11.81 -15.57
C THR A 668 6.06 -11.35 -16.79
N GLY A 669 7.33 -11.71 -16.90
CA GLY A 669 8.16 -11.31 -18.03
C GLY A 669 9.36 -12.21 -18.25
N LEU A 670 9.72 -12.41 -19.52
CA LEU A 670 10.97 -13.00 -19.97
C LEU A 670 11.77 -11.94 -20.74
N LYS A 671 13.04 -11.80 -20.39
CA LYS A 671 13.99 -10.99 -21.16
C LYS A 671 15.13 -11.87 -21.64
N ILE A 672 15.54 -11.70 -22.89
CA ILE A 672 16.72 -12.31 -23.47
C ILE A 672 17.66 -11.17 -23.86
N PHE A 673 18.91 -11.20 -23.37
CA PHE A 673 19.88 -10.08 -23.50
C PHE A 673 19.26 -8.72 -23.11
N ASN A 674 18.53 -8.66 -21.97
CA ASN A 674 17.80 -7.48 -21.45
C ASN A 674 16.68 -6.93 -22.36
N LYS A 675 16.32 -7.63 -23.44
CA LYS A 675 15.18 -7.27 -24.29
C LYS A 675 13.97 -8.12 -23.92
N SER A 676 12.83 -7.49 -23.68
CA SER A 676 11.57 -8.19 -23.40
C SER A 676 11.15 -9.05 -24.58
N VAL A 677 10.69 -10.26 -24.31
CA VAL A 677 10.24 -11.25 -25.31
C VAL A 677 8.74 -11.46 -25.14
N SER A 678 8.00 -11.35 -26.24
CA SER A 678 6.56 -11.59 -26.29
C SER A 678 6.24 -12.94 -26.94
N VAL A 679 5.09 -13.51 -26.60
CA VAL A 679 4.57 -14.72 -27.25
C VAL A 679 4.38 -14.45 -28.75
N GLY A 680 4.83 -15.37 -29.60
CA GLY A 680 4.70 -15.25 -31.05
C GLY A 680 5.65 -14.27 -31.76
N ALA A 681 6.54 -13.59 -31.01
CA ALA A 681 7.61 -12.79 -31.64
C ALA A 681 8.64 -13.67 -32.34
N PRO A 682 9.34 -13.16 -33.35
CA PRO A 682 10.41 -13.92 -34.06
C PRO A 682 11.46 -14.38 -33.03
N ASN A 683 11.82 -15.66 -33.09
CA ASN A 683 12.79 -16.34 -32.21
C ASN A 683 12.37 -16.33 -30.71
N SER A 684 11.08 -16.10 -30.40
CA SER A 684 10.59 -16.22 -29.06
C SER A 684 10.54 -17.67 -28.58
N PRO A 685 11.09 -18.01 -27.42
CA PRO A 685 10.95 -19.32 -26.80
C PRO A 685 9.58 -19.48 -26.07
N LEU A 686 8.76 -18.42 -26.03
CA LEU A 686 7.45 -18.44 -25.39
C LEU A 686 6.40 -19.02 -26.33
N THR A 687 5.91 -20.21 -26.00
CA THR A 687 4.77 -20.85 -26.68
C THR A 687 3.42 -20.42 -26.13
N SER A 688 3.41 -19.92 -24.89
CA SER A 688 2.26 -19.33 -24.18
C SER A 688 2.74 -18.27 -23.19
N ASP A 689 1.79 -17.52 -22.59
CA ASP A 689 2.11 -16.57 -21.51
C ASP A 689 2.77 -17.31 -20.33
N LEU A 690 3.73 -16.66 -19.69
CA LEU A 690 4.56 -17.26 -18.64
C LEU A 690 3.78 -17.93 -17.49
N PRO A 691 2.66 -17.36 -16.97
CA PRO A 691 1.88 -18.02 -15.93
C PRO A 691 1.29 -19.38 -16.31
N ASP A 692 1.09 -19.64 -17.61
CA ASP A 692 0.55 -20.90 -18.16
C ASP A 692 1.64 -21.81 -18.74
N LEU A 693 2.88 -21.32 -18.86
CA LEU A 693 4.00 -22.04 -19.44
C LEU A 693 4.54 -23.08 -18.45
N LYS A 694 4.60 -24.33 -18.85
CA LYS A 694 5.18 -25.42 -18.04
C LYS A 694 6.66 -25.60 -18.28
N THR A 695 7.12 -25.44 -19.51
CA THR A 695 8.51 -25.63 -19.93
C THR A 695 8.95 -24.49 -20.84
N LEU A 696 10.04 -23.83 -20.48
CA LEU A 696 10.71 -22.82 -21.29
C LEU A 696 11.92 -23.48 -21.99
N VAL A 697 11.90 -23.54 -23.32
CA VAL A 697 13.01 -24.13 -24.13
C VAL A 697 13.87 -23.00 -24.63
N LEU A 698 15.13 -22.94 -24.19
CA LEU A 698 16.10 -21.93 -24.59
C LEU A 698 17.06 -22.50 -25.65
N GLN A 699 17.27 -21.74 -26.73
CA GLN A 699 18.26 -22.05 -27.75
C GLN A 699 19.67 -21.75 -27.23
N PRO A 700 20.73 -22.39 -27.77
CA PRO A 700 22.10 -22.16 -27.33
C PRO A 700 22.56 -20.69 -27.42
N GLU A 701 21.99 -19.94 -28.36
CA GLU A 701 22.28 -18.53 -28.56
C GLU A 701 21.61 -17.64 -27.49
N GLN A 702 20.60 -18.15 -26.76
CA GLN A 702 19.84 -17.40 -25.74
C GLN A 702 20.49 -17.55 -24.36
N SER A 703 21.80 -17.35 -24.26
CA SER A 703 22.64 -17.65 -23.11
C SER A 703 22.47 -16.71 -21.92
N VAL A 704 21.80 -15.56 -22.09
CA VAL A 704 21.49 -14.60 -21.04
C VAL A 704 19.99 -14.37 -21.01
N PHE A 705 19.35 -14.78 -19.94
CA PHE A 705 17.92 -14.56 -19.75
C PHE A 705 17.58 -14.08 -18.35
N SER A 706 16.47 -13.36 -18.23
CA SER A 706 15.91 -12.90 -16.96
C SER A 706 14.43 -13.21 -16.89
N LEU A 707 13.98 -13.68 -15.72
CA LEU A 707 12.59 -13.93 -15.40
C LEU A 707 12.11 -12.87 -14.41
N ASP A 708 11.08 -12.13 -14.80
CA ASP A 708 10.39 -11.18 -13.92
C ASP A 708 9.23 -11.90 -13.21
N PHE A 709 9.02 -11.61 -11.92
CA PHE A 709 7.98 -12.20 -11.10
C PHE A 709 7.35 -11.19 -10.17
N VAL A 710 6.10 -11.44 -9.76
CA VAL A 710 5.35 -10.57 -8.85
C VAL A 710 4.42 -11.39 -7.94
N ALA A 711 4.34 -11.01 -6.68
CA ALA A 711 3.30 -11.44 -5.75
C ALA A 711 2.17 -10.41 -5.76
N ILE A 712 0.95 -10.83 -6.12
CA ILE A 712 -0.17 -9.90 -6.29
C ILE A 712 -0.72 -9.49 -4.93
N GLU A 713 -0.31 -8.33 -4.47
CA GLU A 713 -0.84 -7.64 -3.30
C GLU A 713 -1.01 -6.15 -3.62
N TYR A 714 -2.16 -5.55 -3.26
CA TYR A 714 -2.47 -4.17 -3.63
C TYR A 714 -2.28 -3.17 -2.49
N GLN A 715 -2.30 -3.63 -1.23
CA GLN A 715 -2.24 -2.72 -0.10
C GLN A 715 -0.82 -2.22 0.18
N ARG A 716 0.18 -3.11 0.16
CA ARG A 716 1.59 -2.80 0.45
C ARG A 716 2.52 -3.66 -0.41
N PRO A 717 2.39 -3.60 -1.74
CA PRO A 717 3.13 -4.49 -2.63
C PRO A 717 4.65 -4.31 -2.52
N LYS A 718 5.14 -3.11 -2.21
CA LYS A 718 6.57 -2.79 -2.06
C LYS A 718 7.24 -3.48 -0.87
N ASN A 719 6.47 -4.02 0.08
CA ASN A 719 6.99 -4.69 1.28
C ASN A 719 7.15 -6.20 1.09
N ASN A 720 6.63 -6.76 -0.01
CA ASN A 720 6.80 -8.17 -0.33
C ASN A 720 8.27 -8.47 -0.61
N ARG A 721 8.77 -9.54 -0.01
CA ARG A 721 10.14 -10.04 -0.22
C ARG A 721 10.09 -11.31 -1.03
N TYR A 722 11.13 -11.55 -1.81
CA TYR A 722 11.22 -12.67 -2.73
C TYR A 722 12.46 -13.51 -2.46
N ALA A 723 12.33 -14.80 -2.75
CA ALA A 723 13.44 -15.72 -2.87
C ALA A 723 13.23 -16.60 -4.09
N TYR A 724 14.30 -16.87 -4.83
CA TYR A 724 14.27 -17.76 -5.98
C TYR A 724 15.45 -18.74 -5.96
N MET A 725 15.33 -19.83 -6.70
CA MET A 725 16.34 -20.85 -6.86
C MET A 725 16.19 -21.50 -8.23
N LEU A 726 17.29 -21.77 -8.90
CA LEU A 726 17.34 -22.60 -10.10
C LEU A 726 17.92 -23.97 -9.69
N GLU A 727 17.03 -24.91 -9.42
CA GLU A 727 17.42 -26.28 -9.05
C GLU A 727 18.22 -26.95 -10.19
N GLY A 728 19.36 -27.52 -9.85
CA GLY A 728 20.36 -28.01 -10.79
C GLY A 728 21.48 -27.01 -11.10
N PHE A 729 21.39 -25.76 -10.58
CA PHE A 729 22.42 -24.72 -10.74
C PHE A 729 22.75 -24.03 -9.42
N ASP A 730 21.75 -23.56 -8.67
CA ASP A 730 21.92 -22.90 -7.37
C ASP A 730 22.04 -23.95 -6.25
N GLU A 731 22.94 -23.74 -5.29
CA GLU A 731 23.11 -24.62 -4.12
C GLU A 731 22.01 -24.39 -3.07
N ASP A 732 21.48 -23.15 -2.95
CA ASP A 732 20.46 -22.77 -1.97
C ASP A 732 19.57 -21.64 -2.52
N TRP A 733 18.55 -21.25 -1.73
CA TRP A 733 17.66 -20.14 -2.05
C TRP A 733 18.39 -18.78 -2.05
N ASN A 734 18.24 -18.03 -3.14
CA ASN A 734 18.69 -16.64 -3.28
C ASN A 734 17.64 -15.70 -2.67
N TYR A 735 17.86 -15.20 -1.46
CA TYR A 735 16.98 -14.21 -0.80
C TYR A 735 17.31 -12.80 -1.30
N VAL A 736 16.48 -12.26 -2.18
CA VAL A 736 16.77 -11.01 -2.92
C VAL A 736 15.99 -9.78 -2.43
N GLY A 737 15.38 -9.87 -1.25
CA GLY A 737 14.61 -8.77 -0.69
C GLY A 737 13.42 -8.42 -1.58
N THR A 738 13.30 -7.15 -2.01
CA THR A 738 12.20 -6.66 -2.85
C THR A 738 12.47 -6.73 -4.36
N GLN A 739 13.61 -7.29 -4.79
CA GLN A 739 13.93 -7.48 -6.20
C GLN A 739 13.00 -8.51 -6.84
N ARG A 740 12.51 -8.23 -8.04
CA ARG A 740 11.48 -9.00 -8.75
C ARG A 740 11.99 -9.60 -10.08
N THR A 741 13.29 -9.74 -10.21
CA THR A 741 13.93 -10.27 -11.42
C THR A 741 15.05 -11.20 -11.03
N ALA A 742 15.06 -12.41 -11.59
CA ALA A 742 16.16 -13.36 -11.54
C ALA A 742 16.88 -13.39 -12.89
N THR A 743 18.20 -13.29 -12.90
CA THR A 743 18.99 -13.29 -14.12
C THR A 743 20.01 -14.42 -14.08
N TYR A 744 20.05 -15.20 -15.13
CA TYR A 744 21.00 -16.30 -15.33
C TYR A 744 21.79 -16.12 -16.63
N THR A 745 23.03 -16.55 -16.60
CA THR A 745 23.95 -16.43 -17.73
C THR A 745 24.72 -17.75 -17.94
N ASN A 746 24.91 -18.13 -19.20
CA ASN A 746 25.79 -19.26 -19.61
C ASN A 746 25.45 -20.58 -18.91
N LEU A 747 24.17 -20.94 -18.80
CA LEU A 747 23.79 -22.26 -18.30
C LEU A 747 24.31 -23.36 -19.23
N SER A 748 24.78 -24.46 -18.66
CA SER A 748 25.11 -25.64 -19.45
C SER A 748 23.86 -26.27 -20.07
N PRO A 749 23.97 -26.95 -21.22
CA PRO A 749 22.86 -27.72 -21.75
C PRO A 749 22.32 -28.74 -20.75
N GLY A 750 21.01 -28.74 -20.56
CA GLY A 750 20.35 -29.58 -19.56
C GLY A 750 18.98 -29.07 -19.15
N THR A 751 18.35 -29.72 -18.20
CA THR A 751 17.04 -29.38 -17.65
C THR A 751 17.19 -28.87 -16.24
N TYR A 752 16.59 -27.73 -15.94
CA TYR A 752 16.60 -27.03 -14.67
C TYR A 752 15.16 -26.76 -14.22
N THR A 753 14.96 -26.57 -12.92
CA THR A 753 13.66 -26.11 -12.39
C THR A 753 13.82 -24.78 -11.68
N PHE A 754 13.28 -23.71 -12.27
CA PHE A 754 13.23 -22.41 -11.64
C PHE A 754 12.09 -22.40 -10.60
N LYS A 755 12.41 -22.02 -9.35
CA LYS A 755 11.47 -21.91 -8.25
C LYS A 755 11.50 -20.52 -7.67
N VAL A 756 10.31 -19.93 -7.42
CA VAL A 756 10.21 -18.61 -6.79
C VAL A 756 9.10 -18.59 -5.75
N LYS A 757 9.37 -17.99 -4.61
CA LYS A 757 8.42 -17.76 -3.52
C LYS A 757 8.49 -16.33 -3.03
N ALA A 758 7.41 -15.85 -2.40
CA ALA A 758 7.34 -14.51 -1.85
C ALA A 758 6.80 -14.52 -0.42
N THR A 759 7.04 -13.42 0.29
CA THR A 759 6.31 -13.11 1.52
C THR A 759 5.09 -12.25 1.21
N ASN A 760 4.14 -12.23 2.16
CA ASN A 760 3.22 -11.11 2.23
C ASN A 760 3.93 -9.86 2.79
N SER A 761 3.24 -8.73 2.85
CA SER A 761 3.74 -7.47 3.39
C SER A 761 4.14 -7.52 4.89
N ASP A 762 3.77 -8.56 5.62
CA ASP A 762 4.13 -8.82 7.01
C ASP A 762 5.36 -9.72 7.19
N GLY A 763 5.94 -10.18 6.07
CA GLY A 763 7.14 -11.01 6.05
C GLY A 763 6.86 -12.51 6.24
N VAL A 764 5.60 -12.95 6.15
CA VAL A 764 5.23 -14.38 6.19
C VAL A 764 5.50 -15.00 4.83
N TRP A 765 6.36 -16.01 4.76
CA TRP A 765 6.71 -16.72 3.53
C TRP A 765 5.61 -17.67 3.07
N GLY A 766 5.38 -17.74 1.75
CA GLY A 766 4.59 -18.79 1.13
C GLY A 766 5.29 -20.14 1.19
N GLU A 767 4.52 -21.19 1.48
CA GLU A 767 5.05 -22.56 1.58
C GLU A 767 5.25 -23.19 0.19
N ASN A 768 4.38 -22.86 -0.77
CA ASN A 768 4.39 -23.44 -2.12
C ASN A 768 5.05 -22.48 -3.11
N PRO A 769 6.25 -22.77 -3.63
CA PRO A 769 6.87 -21.97 -4.69
C PRO A 769 6.15 -22.16 -6.02
N VAL A 770 6.23 -21.17 -6.88
CA VAL A 770 5.89 -21.30 -8.31
C VAL A 770 7.08 -21.90 -9.03
N GLU A 771 6.82 -22.89 -9.90
CA GLU A 771 7.85 -23.64 -10.62
C GLU A 771 7.71 -23.49 -12.13
N LEU A 772 8.85 -23.39 -12.82
CA LEU A 772 8.97 -23.40 -14.28
C LEU A 772 10.13 -24.29 -14.67
N GLN A 773 9.89 -25.30 -15.50
CA GLN A 773 10.97 -26.08 -16.10
C GLN A 773 11.68 -25.26 -17.17
N ILE A 774 13.00 -25.29 -17.19
CA ILE A 774 13.85 -24.63 -18.18
C ILE A 774 14.74 -25.67 -18.83
N GLU A 775 14.61 -25.87 -20.15
CA GLU A 775 15.42 -26.75 -20.95
C GLU A 775 16.38 -25.92 -21.79
N VAL A 776 17.67 -26.08 -21.61
CA VAL A 776 18.71 -25.42 -22.39
C VAL A 776 19.23 -26.42 -23.41
N LEU A 777 18.99 -26.15 -24.70
CA LEU A 777 19.40 -27.06 -25.76
C LEU A 777 20.92 -27.01 -26.02
N PRO A 778 21.54 -28.15 -26.36
CA PRO A 778 22.95 -28.17 -26.72
C PRO A 778 23.19 -27.52 -28.08
N PRO A 779 24.34 -26.83 -28.28
CA PRO A 779 24.75 -26.40 -29.61
C PRO A 779 24.85 -27.59 -30.55
N TRP A 780 24.59 -27.36 -31.86
CA TRP A 780 24.57 -28.44 -32.86
C TRP A 780 25.85 -29.30 -32.87
N TYR A 781 27.00 -28.69 -32.58
CA TYR A 781 28.29 -29.37 -32.54
C TYR A 781 28.50 -30.23 -31.28
N ARG A 782 27.61 -30.21 -30.32
CA ARG A 782 27.57 -31.07 -29.10
C ARG A 782 26.43 -32.09 -29.13
N THR A 783 25.75 -32.24 -30.25
CA THR A 783 24.70 -33.26 -30.43
C THR A 783 25.29 -34.63 -30.77
N TRP A 784 24.54 -35.71 -30.48
CA TRP A 784 25.00 -37.09 -30.76
C TRP A 784 25.37 -37.33 -32.23
N TRP A 785 24.63 -36.73 -33.19
CA TRP A 785 24.91 -36.83 -34.59
C TRP A 785 26.17 -36.05 -35.03
N ALA A 786 26.49 -34.93 -34.34
CA ALA A 786 27.73 -34.20 -34.55
C ALA A 786 28.95 -35.05 -34.11
N TYR A 787 28.85 -35.73 -32.97
CA TYR A 787 29.89 -36.68 -32.54
C TYR A 787 30.03 -37.85 -33.50
N LEU A 788 28.93 -38.37 -34.11
CA LEU A 788 28.97 -39.35 -35.16
C LEU A 788 29.71 -38.82 -36.40
N LEU A 789 29.43 -37.59 -36.84
CA LEU A 789 30.15 -36.93 -37.94
C LEU A 789 31.63 -36.74 -37.61
N TYR A 790 31.99 -36.34 -36.38
CA TYR A 790 33.40 -36.25 -35.97
C TYR A 790 34.09 -37.62 -36.03
N PHE A 791 33.42 -38.67 -35.55
CA PHE A 791 33.93 -40.02 -35.62
C PHE A 791 34.16 -40.50 -37.07
N ILE A 792 33.16 -40.28 -37.97
CA ILE A 792 33.28 -40.60 -39.39
C ILE A 792 34.41 -39.81 -40.03
N SER A 793 34.53 -38.51 -39.75
CA SER A 793 35.62 -37.68 -40.24
C SER A 793 36.99 -38.17 -39.76
N LEU A 794 37.09 -38.54 -38.49
CA LEU A 794 38.34 -39.11 -37.91
C LEU A 794 38.72 -40.42 -38.61
N VAL A 795 37.77 -41.36 -38.85
CA VAL A 795 37.97 -42.60 -39.57
C VAL A 795 38.40 -42.32 -40.98
N GLY A 796 37.78 -41.33 -41.64
CA GLY A 796 38.17 -40.89 -42.98
C GLY A 796 39.60 -40.35 -43.06
N VAL A 797 40.02 -39.53 -42.12
CA VAL A 797 41.40 -39.03 -42.04
C VAL A 797 42.38 -40.14 -41.78
N VAL A 798 42.08 -41.08 -40.87
CA VAL A 798 42.93 -42.27 -40.63
C VAL A 798 43.02 -43.10 -41.88
N TYR A 799 41.92 -43.33 -42.61
CA TYR A 799 41.92 -44.10 -43.87
C TYR A 799 42.80 -43.46 -44.96
N VAL A 800 42.65 -42.15 -45.18
CA VAL A 800 43.48 -41.38 -46.13
C VAL A 800 44.95 -41.44 -45.72
N PHE A 801 45.29 -41.32 -44.46
CA PHE A 801 46.65 -41.44 -43.93
C PHE A 801 47.25 -42.85 -44.15
N MET A 802 46.46 -43.86 -43.87
CA MET A 802 46.87 -45.26 -44.08
C MET A 802 47.11 -45.56 -45.61
N ARG A 803 46.22 -45.01 -46.48
CA ARG A 803 46.37 -45.16 -47.94
C ARG A 803 47.60 -44.39 -48.45
N GLU A 804 47.91 -43.23 -47.91
CA GLU A 804 49.14 -42.50 -48.26
C GLU A 804 50.41 -43.25 -47.84
N ILE A 805 50.41 -43.89 -46.70
CA ILE A 805 51.49 -44.74 -46.23
C ILE A 805 51.65 -45.94 -47.19
N GLN A 806 50.54 -46.61 -47.55
CA GLN A 806 50.57 -47.72 -48.49
C GLN A 806 51.11 -47.32 -49.87
N ILE A 807 50.70 -46.14 -50.41
CA ILE A 807 51.23 -45.59 -51.71
C ILE A 807 52.73 -45.31 -51.59
N ARG A 808 53.18 -44.73 -50.43
CA ARG A 808 54.59 -44.43 -50.21
C ARG A 808 55.44 -45.76 -50.13
N GLU A 809 54.90 -46.78 -49.50
CA GLU A 809 55.54 -48.07 -49.42
C GLU A 809 55.57 -48.79 -50.75
N SER A 810 54.50 -48.72 -51.53
CA SER A 810 54.52 -49.30 -52.89
C SER A 810 55.53 -48.55 -53.79
N PHE A 811 55.63 -47.23 -53.74
CA PHE A 811 56.63 -46.45 -54.39
C PHE A 811 58.08 -46.82 -53.96
N ARG A 812 58.31 -47.05 -52.69
CA ARG A 812 59.60 -47.53 -52.20
C ARG A 812 59.93 -48.94 -52.63
N THR A 813 58.94 -49.80 -52.72
CA THR A 813 59.13 -51.16 -53.20
C THR A 813 59.41 -51.20 -54.73
N ASP A 814 58.69 -50.31 -55.52
CA ASP A 814 58.95 -50.17 -56.97
C ASP A 814 60.32 -49.54 -57.27
N LEU A 815 60.81 -48.63 -56.40
CA LEU A 815 62.18 -48.12 -56.52
C LEU A 815 63.25 -49.22 -56.24
N ARG A 816 63.02 -50.08 -55.24
CA ARG A 816 63.91 -51.19 -54.88
C ARG A 816 63.90 -52.33 -55.89
N LEU A 817 62.86 -52.47 -56.73
CA LEU A 817 62.78 -53.45 -57.81
C LEU A 817 63.38 -52.89 -59.09
N LYS A 818 63.72 -51.63 -59.23
CA LYS A 818 64.38 -50.97 -60.33
C LYS A 818 65.89 -50.76 -60.19
N GLU A 819 66.44 -50.94 -58.92
CA GLU A 819 67.85 -51.09 -58.64
C GLU A 819 68.24 -52.60 -58.76
#